data_9602d62fe668adbf24c3cd221e88bd26
#
_entry.id   9602d62fe668adbf24c3cd221e88bd26
#
_cell.length_a   1.000
_cell.length_b   1.000
_cell.length_c   1.000
_cell.angle_alpha   90.00
_cell.angle_beta   90.00
_cell.angle_gamma   90.00
#
_symmetry.space_group_name_H-M   'P 1'
#
loop_
_entity.id
_entity.type
_entity.pdbx_description
1 polymer ?
#
loop_
_entity_poly.entity_id
_entity_poly.type
_entity_poly.pdbx_seq_one_letter_code
_entity_poly.pdbx_strand_id
1 'polypeptide(L)'
;MLAPNKHLYDFGPFRLDPRERMLLRDGAYIPLTPKAFETLAVLVEHRGRIVDKDELLRLVWPDTFVEEATLAKNVSILRKTLGEAEGHRYIDTVPKRGYRFVAEVRMTETPAEAAPTGASLAPPPGLLSEMPPRKPAPAPGRADSRFRWLVVALVALAVGAAVYWVVFPRQPSSAPAYALKPVPLTSFPGRQSQVAFSPDGNQIAFVWDGPRGDAPHIYVKLIGSEALLRLTHGPGAESRPAWSPDGQSISFLRSTPEARAWYLTSSLGGPERKLTDVFPYFDLGNGNSAYYSPDGKTLAIIDKETPAEPSSIFLMSLANLRRRKLTSPPTGTTGDYYPAFSPDGKRLAFARAVSFSATDLFVLPLAGGKPKRLTFDGLTIDGLTWTSDSREIIFSSRRGGSVNSLWRIAANGGTPERVSTFGEDVISPAVPRNGNRLAYTRLLDDMNIWSFTLDASGHVTSKAPLIGSTFRDSDPDYSPDGRRIAFTSGRNGSFGIWVSDSDGTNPRLLFDGGAYVTGSPRWSPDGQRIAFDSRANDPAKAGNPSIWTIDVEGGEARRLTTAATGDVAPSWSHDGRWIYFASTRSGSLEIWKMPAQGGAAVQVTRKGGFEAFESADGRDLLYVKGREIPGIWRVPTGGGEEVPVTSRDQVGFWRCWRVAHGGIYFATATPPAGPRLEFLDLASGSVQEIVQIPKPPDVTIPSLAVSPDGRSLLLAQYDLSGSNIIMVERPR
;
A
#
# COMPACT_ATOMS: atom_id res chain seq x y z
N MET A 1 5.03 5.95 -25.18
CA MET A 1 5.26 4.49 -25.16
C MET A 1 6.13 4.17 -26.36
N LEU A 2 7.34 3.65 -26.13
CA LEU A 2 8.15 3.04 -27.19
C LEU A 2 7.33 1.90 -27.79
N ALA A 3 7.27 1.81 -29.12
CA ALA A 3 6.64 0.69 -29.81
C ALA A 3 7.30 -0.61 -29.30
N PRO A 4 6.58 -1.74 -29.19
CA PRO A 4 7.16 -2.98 -28.71
C PRO A 4 8.25 -3.43 -29.67
N ASN A 5 9.48 -3.13 -29.33
CA ASN A 5 10.65 -3.50 -30.12
C ASN A 5 10.82 -5.02 -30.03
N LYS A 6 10.97 -5.70 -31.19
CA LYS A 6 11.05 -7.16 -31.27
C LYS A 6 12.45 -7.71 -31.01
N HIS A 7 13.40 -6.85 -30.64
CA HIS A 7 14.81 -7.21 -30.56
C HIS A 7 15.30 -7.32 -29.12
N LEU A 8 16.10 -8.35 -28.86
CA LEU A 8 16.94 -8.45 -27.67
C LEU A 8 18.27 -7.73 -27.94
N TYR A 9 18.81 -7.07 -26.94
CA TYR A 9 20.08 -6.36 -27.05
C TYR A 9 21.10 -6.97 -26.09
N ASP A 10 22.19 -7.50 -26.66
CA ASP A 10 23.33 -8.06 -25.94
C ASP A 10 24.50 -7.07 -25.95
N PHE A 11 25.05 -6.74 -24.78
CA PHE A 11 26.21 -5.85 -24.62
C PHE A 11 27.05 -6.26 -23.40
N GLY A 12 28.33 -6.59 -23.64
CA GLY A 12 29.17 -7.17 -22.60
C GLY A 12 28.55 -8.45 -22.02
N PRO A 13 28.48 -8.59 -20.69
CA PRO A 13 27.81 -9.71 -20.03
C PRO A 13 26.28 -9.51 -19.90
N PHE A 14 25.75 -8.40 -20.43
CA PHE A 14 24.34 -8.02 -20.23
C PHE A 14 23.48 -8.35 -21.44
N ARG A 15 22.24 -8.77 -21.14
CA ARG A 15 21.13 -8.91 -22.09
C ARG A 15 19.95 -8.07 -21.64
N LEU A 16 19.50 -7.15 -22.49
CA LEU A 16 18.32 -6.32 -22.27
C LEU A 16 17.17 -6.86 -23.11
N ASP A 17 16.08 -7.21 -22.44
CA ASP A 17 14.81 -7.60 -23.07
C ASP A 17 13.76 -6.49 -22.85
N PRO A 18 13.46 -5.66 -23.89
CA PRO A 18 12.46 -4.61 -23.79
C PRO A 18 11.00 -5.11 -23.64
N ARG A 19 10.69 -6.36 -24.06
CA ARG A 19 9.35 -6.96 -23.98
C ARG A 19 9.03 -7.35 -22.55
N GLU A 20 9.92 -8.16 -21.97
CA GLU A 20 9.78 -8.64 -20.60
C GLU A 20 10.23 -7.59 -19.57
N ARG A 21 10.77 -6.45 -20.06
CA ARG A 21 11.33 -5.37 -19.23
C ARG A 21 12.41 -5.89 -18.27
N MET A 22 13.27 -6.76 -18.76
CA MET A 22 14.32 -7.42 -17.98
C MET A 22 15.71 -7.02 -18.44
N LEU A 23 16.63 -6.85 -17.48
CA LEU A 23 18.06 -6.83 -17.69
C LEU A 23 18.66 -8.09 -17.06
N LEU A 24 19.44 -8.83 -17.82
CA LEU A 24 20.14 -10.02 -17.35
C LEU A 24 21.66 -9.77 -17.41
N ARG A 25 22.42 -10.29 -16.45
CA ARG A 25 23.90 -10.39 -16.51
C ARG A 25 24.27 -11.86 -16.40
N ASP A 26 24.97 -12.40 -17.39
CA ASP A 26 25.36 -13.81 -17.46
C ASP A 26 24.17 -14.77 -17.25
N GLY A 27 22.97 -14.38 -17.72
CA GLY A 27 21.72 -15.12 -17.56
C GLY A 27 20.98 -14.89 -16.25
N ALA A 28 21.58 -14.21 -15.27
CA ALA A 28 20.92 -13.85 -14.01
C ALA A 28 20.18 -12.51 -14.12
N TYR A 29 18.97 -12.45 -13.57
CA TYR A 29 18.15 -11.23 -13.57
C TYR A 29 18.75 -10.13 -12.69
N ILE A 30 18.83 -8.91 -13.23
CA ILE A 30 19.24 -7.71 -12.49
C ILE A 30 18.02 -6.78 -12.35
N PRO A 31 17.55 -6.49 -11.13
CA PRO A 31 16.46 -5.59 -10.93
C PRO A 31 16.85 -4.15 -11.24
N LEU A 32 16.04 -3.49 -12.07
CA LEU A 32 16.11 -2.06 -12.34
C LEU A 32 14.77 -1.42 -12.04
N THR A 33 14.80 -0.17 -11.54
CA THR A 33 13.55 0.59 -11.44
C THR A 33 12.97 0.81 -12.84
N PRO A 34 11.63 0.92 -12.99
CA PRO A 34 11.01 1.11 -14.31
C PRO A 34 11.62 2.25 -15.11
N LYS A 35 11.94 3.37 -14.46
CA LYS A 35 12.52 4.54 -15.12
C LYS A 35 14.02 4.41 -15.42
N ALA A 36 14.77 3.70 -14.59
CA ALA A 36 16.14 3.34 -14.91
C ALA A 36 16.19 2.35 -16.08
N PHE A 37 15.29 1.36 -16.11
CA PHE A 37 15.16 0.45 -17.24
C PHE A 37 14.81 1.18 -18.54
N GLU A 38 13.81 2.07 -18.52
CA GLU A 38 13.42 2.89 -19.66
C GLU A 38 14.56 3.80 -20.14
N THR A 39 15.30 4.42 -19.19
CA THR A 39 16.49 5.21 -19.53
C THR A 39 17.55 4.37 -20.22
N LEU A 40 17.81 3.15 -19.72
CA LEU A 40 18.76 2.21 -20.34
C LEU A 40 18.27 1.78 -21.73
N ALA A 41 17.01 1.42 -21.88
CA ALA A 41 16.42 0.99 -23.15
C ALA A 41 16.55 2.09 -24.21
N VAL A 42 16.21 3.34 -23.87
CA VAL A 42 16.37 4.48 -24.78
C VAL A 42 17.84 4.68 -25.16
N LEU A 43 18.77 4.61 -24.21
CA LEU A 43 20.19 4.78 -24.47
C LEU A 43 20.76 3.65 -25.37
N VAL A 44 20.34 2.40 -25.15
CA VAL A 44 20.74 1.23 -25.93
C VAL A 44 20.14 1.27 -27.34
N GLU A 45 18.88 1.66 -27.49
CA GLU A 45 18.24 1.86 -28.81
C GLU A 45 18.92 2.94 -29.64
N HIS A 46 19.39 4.01 -28.99
CA HIS A 46 20.08 5.15 -29.62
C HIS A 46 21.62 5.05 -29.51
N ARG A 47 22.17 3.83 -29.35
CA ARG A 47 23.60 3.58 -29.19
C ARG A 47 24.46 4.29 -30.21
N GLY A 48 25.61 4.77 -29.75
CA GLY A 48 26.56 5.54 -30.58
C GLY A 48 26.17 7.01 -30.80
N ARG A 49 24.90 7.38 -30.60
CA ARG A 49 24.39 8.76 -30.69
C ARG A 49 24.35 9.42 -29.31
N ILE A 50 24.58 10.73 -29.26
CA ILE A 50 24.29 11.51 -28.07
C ILE A 50 22.78 11.71 -28.02
N VAL A 51 22.14 11.32 -26.91
CA VAL A 51 20.76 11.65 -26.63
C VAL A 51 20.76 12.85 -25.67
N ASP A 52 20.19 13.95 -26.11
CA ASP A 52 20.15 15.17 -25.32
C ASP A 52 19.29 14.99 -24.05
N LYS A 53 19.58 15.74 -22.99
CA LYS A 53 18.87 15.61 -21.71
C LYS A 53 17.37 15.81 -21.86
N ASP A 54 16.94 16.84 -22.62
CA ASP A 54 15.53 17.12 -22.88
C ASP A 54 14.87 16.02 -23.72
N GLU A 55 15.62 15.38 -24.64
CA GLU A 55 15.16 14.25 -25.41
C GLU A 55 14.96 13.03 -24.50
N LEU A 56 15.91 12.72 -23.63
CA LEU A 56 15.79 11.64 -22.64
C LEU A 56 14.63 11.86 -21.69
N LEU A 57 14.47 13.09 -21.18
CA LEU A 57 13.36 13.44 -20.31
C LEU A 57 12.02 13.24 -21.02
N ARG A 58 11.88 13.68 -22.28
CA ARG A 58 10.66 13.47 -23.06
C ARG A 58 10.38 12.01 -23.40
N LEU A 59 11.40 11.20 -23.69
CA LEU A 59 11.24 9.79 -24.06
C LEU A 59 10.95 8.91 -22.84
N VAL A 60 11.61 9.18 -21.72
CA VAL A 60 11.47 8.38 -20.49
C VAL A 60 10.31 8.86 -19.61
N TRP A 61 10.01 10.17 -19.62
CA TRP A 61 8.90 10.78 -18.89
C TRP A 61 8.02 11.63 -19.82
N PRO A 62 7.35 11.02 -20.81
CA PRO A 62 6.60 11.78 -21.83
C PRO A 62 5.48 12.63 -21.25
N ASP A 63 4.95 12.24 -20.06
CA ASP A 63 3.78 12.84 -19.46
C ASP A 63 4.06 13.51 -18.09
N THR A 64 5.34 13.70 -17.73
CA THR A 64 5.72 14.24 -16.42
C THR A 64 6.88 15.22 -16.55
N PHE A 65 6.73 16.42 -16.00
CA PHE A 65 7.87 17.32 -15.85
C PHE A 65 8.81 16.79 -14.76
N VAL A 66 10.04 16.50 -15.13
CA VAL A 66 11.06 15.94 -14.25
C VAL A 66 12.31 16.79 -14.37
N GLU A 67 12.90 17.15 -13.24
CA GLU A 67 14.16 17.88 -13.19
C GLU A 67 15.35 17.05 -13.70
N GLU A 68 16.33 17.70 -14.30
CA GLU A 68 17.57 17.05 -14.78
C GLU A 68 18.28 16.22 -13.70
N ALA A 69 18.13 16.60 -12.42
CA ALA A 69 18.68 15.86 -11.29
C ALA A 69 18.17 14.42 -11.19
N THR A 70 16.90 14.18 -11.54
CA THR A 70 16.29 12.84 -11.55
C THR A 70 16.87 11.97 -12.66
N LEU A 71 17.09 12.55 -13.85
CA LEU A 71 17.77 11.85 -14.94
C LEU A 71 19.22 11.51 -14.57
N ALA A 72 19.94 12.46 -13.95
CA ALA A 72 21.30 12.23 -13.49
C ALA A 72 21.37 11.13 -12.42
N LYS A 73 20.38 11.06 -11.51
CA LYS A 73 20.24 9.97 -10.52
C LYS A 73 20.06 8.62 -11.20
N ASN A 74 19.17 8.52 -12.21
CA ASN A 74 18.96 7.26 -12.95
C ASN A 74 20.22 6.81 -13.70
N VAL A 75 20.94 7.74 -14.32
CA VAL A 75 22.21 7.42 -14.98
C VAL A 75 23.26 6.96 -13.98
N SER A 76 23.31 7.54 -12.80
CA SER A 76 24.20 7.11 -11.71
C SER A 76 23.87 5.67 -11.24
N ILE A 77 22.59 5.34 -11.07
CA ILE A 77 22.12 3.99 -10.75
C ILE A 77 22.55 3.01 -11.86
N LEU A 78 22.32 3.37 -13.11
CA LEU A 78 22.70 2.53 -14.26
C LEU A 78 24.20 2.24 -14.29
N ARG A 79 25.05 3.24 -14.08
CA ARG A 79 26.50 3.07 -14.03
C ARG A 79 26.93 2.11 -12.92
N LYS A 80 26.34 2.27 -11.73
CA LYS A 80 26.59 1.36 -10.59
C LYS A 80 26.13 -0.06 -10.94
N THR A 81 24.95 -0.23 -11.51
CA THR A 81 24.37 -1.54 -11.86
C THR A 81 25.17 -2.24 -12.97
N LEU A 82 25.67 -1.47 -13.93
CA LEU A 82 26.48 -2.00 -15.04
C LEU A 82 27.96 -2.23 -14.65
N GLY A 83 28.35 -1.89 -13.40
CA GLY A 83 29.70 -2.14 -12.92
C GLY A 83 30.78 -1.20 -13.51
N GLU A 84 30.42 0.04 -13.89
CA GLU A 84 31.38 0.99 -14.47
C GLU A 84 32.54 1.36 -13.54
N ALA A 85 32.43 1.12 -12.23
CA ALA A 85 33.52 1.30 -11.26
C ALA A 85 34.66 0.28 -11.45
N GLU A 86 34.43 -0.82 -12.16
CA GLU A 86 35.38 -1.91 -12.41
C GLU A 86 36.17 -1.73 -13.72
N GLY A 87 36.14 -0.54 -14.33
CA GLY A 87 36.96 -0.20 -15.48
C GLY A 87 36.27 -0.33 -16.85
N HIS A 88 35.00 -0.75 -16.88
CA HIS A 88 34.19 -0.82 -18.11
C HIS A 88 33.28 0.42 -18.17
N ARG A 89 33.22 1.07 -19.34
CA ARG A 89 32.38 2.24 -19.53
C ARG A 89 31.24 1.92 -20.50
N TYR A 90 30.00 2.05 -20.04
CA TYR A 90 28.78 1.80 -20.84
C TYR A 90 28.08 3.09 -21.21
N ILE A 91 28.03 4.09 -20.29
CA ILE A 91 27.33 5.35 -20.47
C ILE A 91 28.30 6.51 -20.35
N ASP A 92 28.47 7.26 -21.44
CA ASP A 92 29.28 8.48 -21.46
C ASP A 92 28.44 9.71 -21.14
N THR A 93 28.99 10.68 -20.39
CA THR A 93 28.37 12.00 -20.21
C THR A 93 29.01 12.99 -21.15
N VAL A 94 28.21 13.63 -21.98
CA VAL A 94 28.63 14.74 -22.79
C VAL A 94 28.23 16.04 -22.08
N PRO A 95 29.19 16.80 -21.51
CA PRO A 95 28.87 17.98 -20.71
C PRO A 95 27.95 18.96 -21.43
N LYS A 96 26.96 19.48 -20.72
CA LYS A 96 25.93 20.41 -21.19
C LYS A 96 25.01 19.91 -22.31
N ARG A 97 25.15 18.66 -22.77
CA ARG A 97 24.32 18.11 -23.85
C ARG A 97 23.48 16.94 -23.34
N GLY A 98 24.08 15.81 -22.99
CA GLY A 98 23.31 14.61 -22.65
C GLY A 98 24.17 13.40 -22.36
N TYR A 99 23.66 12.24 -22.75
CA TYR A 99 24.30 10.95 -22.49
C TYR A 99 24.41 10.13 -23.77
N ARG A 100 25.40 9.24 -23.84
CA ARG A 100 25.63 8.35 -24.97
C ARG A 100 25.96 6.95 -24.49
N PHE A 101 25.32 5.94 -25.06
CA PHE A 101 25.69 4.55 -24.84
C PHE A 101 26.90 4.19 -25.73
N VAL A 102 27.99 3.74 -25.12
CA VAL A 102 29.28 3.57 -25.81
C VAL A 102 29.70 2.11 -25.96
N ALA A 103 29.05 1.16 -25.30
CA ALA A 103 29.37 -0.26 -25.47
C ALA A 103 28.83 -0.79 -26.81
N GLU A 104 29.51 -1.79 -27.34
CA GLU A 104 29.07 -2.51 -28.55
C GLU A 104 27.80 -3.30 -28.23
N VAL A 105 26.75 -3.15 -29.04
CA VAL A 105 25.44 -3.80 -28.84
C VAL A 105 25.15 -4.69 -30.05
N ARG A 106 24.88 -5.97 -29.78
CA ARG A 106 24.39 -6.94 -30.77
C ARG A 106 22.88 -7.09 -30.63
N MET A 107 22.17 -7.07 -31.75
CA MET A 107 20.73 -7.33 -31.79
C MET A 107 20.47 -8.77 -32.18
N THR A 108 19.62 -9.44 -31.41
CA THR A 108 19.17 -10.82 -31.71
C THR A 108 17.65 -10.79 -31.88
N GLU A 109 17.17 -11.33 -33.02
CA GLU A 109 15.72 -11.52 -33.19
C GLU A 109 15.27 -12.71 -32.31
N THR A 110 14.22 -12.54 -31.55
CA THR A 110 13.61 -13.65 -30.81
C THR A 110 12.95 -14.59 -31.81
N PRO A 111 13.26 -15.91 -31.84
CA PRO A 111 12.51 -16.86 -32.63
C PRO A 111 11.03 -16.80 -32.23
N ALA A 112 10.13 -16.70 -33.21
CA ALA A 112 8.71 -16.80 -32.98
C ALA A 112 8.42 -18.14 -32.30
N GLU A 113 7.84 -18.12 -31.14
CA GLU A 113 7.41 -19.29 -30.38
C GLU A 113 6.46 -20.11 -31.25
N ALA A 114 6.93 -21.29 -31.71
CA ALA A 114 6.13 -22.21 -32.46
C ALA A 114 5.00 -22.72 -31.58
N ALA A 115 3.75 -22.45 -32.01
CA ALA A 115 2.57 -23.04 -31.41
C ALA A 115 2.67 -24.58 -31.38
N PRO A 116 2.25 -25.24 -30.31
CA PRO A 116 2.32 -26.72 -30.29
C PRO A 116 1.33 -27.27 -31.31
N THR A 117 1.90 -27.90 -32.34
CA THR A 117 1.18 -28.70 -33.33
C THR A 117 0.57 -29.91 -32.63
N GLY A 118 -0.77 -29.88 -32.49
CA GLY A 118 -1.53 -31.05 -32.07
C GLY A 118 -1.33 -32.21 -33.02
N ALA A 119 -0.89 -33.32 -32.49
CA ALA A 119 -0.75 -34.59 -33.21
C ALA A 119 -2.14 -35.07 -33.66
N SER A 120 -2.33 -35.10 -34.98
CA SER A 120 -3.45 -35.76 -35.65
C SER A 120 -3.20 -37.26 -35.68
N LEU A 121 -3.98 -38.02 -34.94
CA LEU A 121 -4.09 -39.46 -35.08
C LEU A 121 -5.02 -39.78 -36.26
N ALA A 122 -4.48 -40.31 -37.31
CA ALA A 122 -5.24 -40.86 -38.42
C ALA A 122 -5.88 -42.23 -38.07
N PRO A 123 -7.12 -42.52 -38.46
CA PRO A 123 -7.70 -43.87 -38.36
C PRO A 123 -7.27 -44.78 -39.52
N PRO A 124 -7.20 -46.11 -39.32
CA PRO A 124 -6.75 -47.07 -40.33
C PRO A 124 -7.83 -47.33 -41.38
N PRO A 125 -7.42 -47.81 -42.59
CA PRO A 125 -8.34 -48.06 -43.70
C PRO A 125 -8.97 -49.45 -43.63
N GLY A 126 -10.19 -49.58 -44.03
CA GLY A 126 -10.79 -50.88 -44.23
C GLY A 126 -12.27 -50.93 -44.64
N LEU A 127 -12.45 -51.35 -45.87
CA LEU A 127 -13.53 -52.10 -46.45
C LEU A 127 -14.72 -51.38 -47.11
N LEU A 128 -14.58 -51.38 -48.43
CA LEU A 128 -15.58 -51.26 -49.44
C LEU A 128 -16.70 -52.32 -49.31
N SER A 129 -17.95 -51.91 -49.51
CA SER A 129 -18.98 -52.83 -50.03
C SER A 129 -19.99 -52.04 -50.87
N GLU A 130 -20.01 -52.41 -52.14
CA GLU A 130 -20.96 -51.98 -53.18
C GLU A 130 -22.37 -52.50 -52.89
N MET A 131 -23.37 -51.75 -53.26
CA MET A 131 -24.65 -52.26 -53.79
C MET A 131 -25.49 -51.18 -54.48
N PRO A 132 -26.38 -51.56 -55.44
CA PRO A 132 -26.59 -50.93 -56.73
C PRO A 132 -27.81 -49.97 -56.80
N PRO A 133 -28.07 -49.37 -58.01
CA PRO A 133 -29.02 -48.26 -58.15
C PRO A 133 -30.46 -48.71 -58.34
N ARG A 134 -31.40 -47.99 -57.75
CA ARG A 134 -32.85 -48.08 -58.09
C ARG A 134 -33.32 -46.84 -58.86
N LYS A 135 -34.01 -47.10 -59.93
CA LYS A 135 -34.67 -46.18 -60.88
C LYS A 135 -35.82 -45.39 -60.24
N PRO A 136 -36.21 -44.28 -60.87
CA PRO A 136 -37.12 -43.30 -60.32
C PRO A 136 -38.54 -43.56 -60.61
N ALA A 137 -39.45 -43.05 -59.77
CA ALA A 137 -40.85 -42.91 -60.02
C ALA A 137 -41.34 -41.45 -59.81
N PRO A 138 -42.44 -41.01 -60.39
CA PRO A 138 -42.59 -39.69 -61.00
C PRO A 138 -43.10 -38.60 -60.05
N ALA A 139 -42.87 -37.38 -60.49
CA ALA A 139 -43.17 -36.14 -59.80
C ALA A 139 -44.72 -35.84 -59.76
N PRO A 140 -45.18 -35.13 -58.74
CA PRO A 140 -46.29 -34.22 -58.89
C PRO A 140 -45.94 -32.77 -58.59
N GLY A 141 -46.42 -31.89 -59.45
CA GLY A 141 -46.91 -30.56 -59.20
C GLY A 141 -45.94 -29.50 -58.62
N ARG A 142 -45.50 -28.60 -59.51
CA ARG A 142 -44.89 -27.31 -59.17
C ARG A 142 -45.90 -26.44 -58.42
N ALA A 143 -45.52 -26.06 -57.17
CA ALA A 143 -46.03 -24.87 -56.50
C ALA A 143 -44.84 -24.16 -55.77
N ASP A 144 -44.53 -22.97 -56.22
CA ASP A 144 -43.70 -21.90 -55.67
C ASP A 144 -42.63 -22.24 -54.63
N SER A 145 -41.56 -22.85 -55.10
CA SER A 145 -40.36 -23.11 -54.26
C SER A 145 -39.53 -21.85 -53.91
N ARG A 146 -39.72 -20.78 -54.69
CA ARG A 146 -38.93 -19.54 -54.50
C ARG A 146 -39.25 -18.83 -53.19
N PHE A 147 -40.50 -18.85 -52.73
CA PHE A 147 -40.89 -18.19 -51.46
C PHE A 147 -40.41 -18.95 -50.22
N ARG A 148 -40.42 -20.30 -50.30
CA ARG A 148 -39.91 -21.15 -49.19
C ARG A 148 -38.38 -21.02 -49.01
N TRP A 149 -37.62 -20.91 -50.08
CA TRP A 149 -36.19 -20.70 -50.02
C TRP A 149 -35.81 -19.30 -49.53
N LEU A 150 -36.62 -18.29 -49.85
CA LEU A 150 -36.47 -16.93 -49.31
C LEU A 150 -36.68 -16.89 -47.78
N VAL A 151 -37.68 -17.58 -47.28
CA VAL A 151 -37.93 -17.68 -45.83
C VAL A 151 -36.85 -18.47 -45.14
N VAL A 152 -36.40 -19.60 -45.71
CA VAL A 152 -35.28 -20.37 -45.15
C VAL A 152 -33.99 -19.56 -45.14
N ALA A 153 -33.68 -18.80 -46.18
CA ALA A 153 -32.53 -17.93 -46.27
C ALA A 153 -32.58 -16.79 -45.22
N LEU A 154 -33.75 -16.18 -45.01
CA LEU A 154 -33.95 -15.15 -43.99
C LEU A 154 -33.84 -15.70 -42.57
N VAL A 155 -34.38 -16.88 -42.30
CA VAL A 155 -34.23 -17.56 -41.00
C VAL A 155 -32.76 -17.96 -40.77
N ALA A 156 -32.07 -18.48 -41.78
CA ALA A 156 -30.65 -18.81 -41.69
C ALA A 156 -29.79 -17.55 -41.43
N LEU A 157 -30.13 -16.42 -42.07
CA LEU A 157 -29.45 -15.12 -41.84
C LEU A 157 -29.74 -14.57 -40.45
N ALA A 158 -30.96 -14.70 -39.95
CA ALA A 158 -31.34 -14.29 -38.60
C ALA A 158 -30.65 -15.15 -37.53
N VAL A 159 -30.61 -16.48 -37.73
CA VAL A 159 -29.89 -17.42 -36.86
C VAL A 159 -28.38 -17.16 -36.92
N GLY A 160 -27.83 -16.96 -38.13
CA GLY A 160 -26.40 -16.59 -38.29
C GLY A 160 -26.06 -15.27 -37.61
N ALA A 161 -26.93 -14.25 -37.72
CA ALA A 161 -26.78 -12.99 -37.00
C ALA A 161 -26.90 -13.18 -35.49
N ALA A 162 -27.83 -13.97 -35.00
CA ALA A 162 -27.97 -14.28 -33.57
C ALA A 162 -26.77 -15.06 -33.03
N VAL A 163 -26.27 -16.06 -33.75
CA VAL A 163 -25.05 -16.81 -33.42
C VAL A 163 -23.83 -15.90 -33.47
N TYR A 164 -23.73 -15.03 -34.47
CA TYR A 164 -22.66 -14.02 -34.53
C TYR A 164 -22.66 -13.07 -33.32
N TRP A 165 -23.85 -12.63 -32.85
CA TRP A 165 -24.02 -11.79 -31.68
C TRP A 165 -23.70 -12.50 -30.34
N VAL A 166 -23.90 -13.83 -30.29
CA VAL A 166 -23.63 -14.67 -29.12
C VAL A 166 -22.14 -15.09 -29.08
N VAL A 167 -21.56 -15.46 -30.23
CA VAL A 167 -20.20 -15.97 -30.36
C VAL A 167 -19.17 -14.84 -30.39
N PHE A 168 -19.53 -13.69 -30.94
CA PHE A 168 -18.71 -12.49 -30.96
C PHE A 168 -19.40 -11.37 -30.14
N PRO A 169 -19.40 -11.48 -28.78
CA PRO A 169 -19.84 -10.37 -27.99
C PRO A 169 -18.96 -9.18 -28.37
N ARG A 170 -19.56 -8.09 -28.80
CA ARG A 170 -18.85 -6.84 -29.00
C ARG A 170 -18.14 -6.56 -27.70
N GLN A 171 -16.82 -6.68 -27.71
CA GLN A 171 -16.03 -6.03 -26.65
C GLN A 171 -16.51 -4.59 -26.64
N PRO A 172 -16.95 -4.07 -25.47
CA PRO A 172 -17.28 -2.66 -25.40
C PRO A 172 -16.06 -1.94 -25.94
N SER A 173 -16.24 -1.16 -27.00
CA SER A 173 -15.20 -0.31 -27.56
C SER A 173 -14.60 0.43 -26.36
N SER A 174 -13.39 0.08 -25.98
CA SER A 174 -12.66 0.88 -25.01
C SER A 174 -12.56 2.24 -25.69
N ALA A 175 -13.37 3.20 -25.20
CA ALA A 175 -13.21 4.59 -25.58
C ALA A 175 -11.71 4.88 -25.49
N PRO A 176 -11.11 5.57 -26.46
CA PRO A 176 -9.69 5.85 -26.44
C PRO A 176 -9.35 6.37 -25.04
N ALA A 177 -8.41 5.71 -24.37
CA ALA A 177 -7.94 6.13 -23.07
C ALA A 177 -7.30 7.52 -23.30
N TYR A 178 -8.11 8.56 -23.13
CA TYR A 178 -7.60 9.92 -23.11
C TYR A 178 -6.52 9.96 -22.03
N ALA A 179 -5.30 10.29 -22.41
CA ALA A 179 -4.20 10.47 -21.49
C ALA A 179 -4.59 11.62 -20.55
N LEU A 180 -5.08 11.25 -19.38
CA LEU A 180 -5.40 12.20 -18.31
C LEU A 180 -4.09 12.82 -17.87
N LYS A 181 -3.91 14.15 -18.01
CA LYS A 181 -2.71 14.85 -17.54
C LYS A 181 -2.85 15.16 -16.06
N PRO A 182 -2.04 14.57 -15.19
CA PRO A 182 -2.00 14.96 -13.79
C PRO A 182 -1.38 16.35 -13.65
N VAL A 183 -2.08 17.24 -12.94
CA VAL A 183 -1.64 18.59 -12.62
C VAL A 183 -1.49 18.72 -11.11
N PRO A 184 -0.33 19.10 -10.57
CA PRO A 184 -0.19 19.39 -9.17
C PRO A 184 -1.08 20.58 -8.77
N LEU A 185 -1.96 20.37 -7.78
CA LEU A 185 -2.73 21.44 -7.15
C LEU A 185 -1.96 22.10 -6.00
N THR A 186 -1.08 21.32 -5.36
CA THR A 186 -0.20 21.78 -4.29
C THR A 186 1.22 21.28 -4.52
N SER A 187 2.21 22.10 -4.11
CA SER A 187 3.64 21.77 -4.13
C SER A 187 4.35 22.35 -2.91
N PHE A 188 3.62 22.50 -1.79
CA PHE A 188 4.17 23.07 -0.58
C PHE A 188 5.07 22.05 0.15
N PRO A 189 6.07 22.50 0.92
CA PRO A 189 6.81 21.60 1.82
C PRO A 189 5.88 20.92 2.83
N GLY A 190 6.23 19.72 3.29
CA GLY A 190 5.45 18.95 4.25
C GLY A 190 4.35 18.10 3.61
N ARG A 191 3.35 17.73 4.39
CA ARG A 191 2.28 16.80 3.98
C ARG A 191 0.99 17.54 3.67
N GLN A 192 0.52 17.45 2.43
CA GLN A 192 -0.81 17.87 2.02
C GLN A 192 -1.65 16.64 1.72
N SER A 193 -2.81 16.51 2.36
CA SER A 193 -3.63 15.30 2.25
C SER A 193 -5.12 15.58 2.37
N GLN A 194 -5.94 14.54 2.21
CA GLN A 194 -7.38 14.54 2.49
C GLN A 194 -8.13 15.65 1.74
N VAL A 195 -7.94 15.72 0.43
CA VAL A 195 -8.54 16.74 -0.43
C VAL A 195 -10.07 16.58 -0.52
N ALA A 196 -10.80 17.68 -0.45
CA ALA A 196 -12.24 17.77 -0.69
C ALA A 196 -12.55 18.95 -1.61
N PHE A 197 -13.32 18.72 -2.67
CA PHE A 197 -13.77 19.80 -3.56
C PHE A 197 -14.94 20.57 -2.96
N SER A 198 -14.97 21.88 -3.23
CA SER A 198 -16.19 22.67 -3.09
C SER A 198 -17.30 22.13 -4.02
N PRO A 199 -18.60 22.38 -3.72
CA PRO A 199 -19.70 21.85 -4.54
C PRO A 199 -19.65 22.31 -6.01
N ASP A 200 -19.14 23.50 -6.27
CA ASP A 200 -18.94 24.06 -7.62
C ASP A 200 -17.65 23.53 -8.32
N GLY A 201 -16.80 22.83 -7.57
CA GLY A 201 -15.55 22.25 -8.07
C GLY A 201 -14.41 23.25 -8.32
N ASN A 202 -14.55 24.52 -7.88
CA ASN A 202 -13.56 25.57 -8.14
C ASN A 202 -12.55 25.75 -7.01
N GLN A 203 -12.82 25.21 -5.82
CA GLN A 203 -11.94 25.25 -4.66
C GLN A 203 -11.69 23.85 -4.12
N ILE A 204 -10.57 23.71 -3.40
CA ILE A 204 -10.28 22.53 -2.59
C ILE A 204 -10.05 22.92 -1.14
N ALA A 205 -10.59 22.13 -0.21
CA ALA A 205 -10.15 22.09 1.17
C ALA A 205 -9.23 20.89 1.37
N PHE A 206 -8.19 21.04 2.14
CA PHE A 206 -7.23 19.97 2.38
C PHE A 206 -6.52 20.16 3.72
N VAL A 207 -5.88 19.11 4.18
CA VAL A 207 -5.06 19.10 5.39
C VAL A 207 -3.62 19.41 5.02
N TRP A 208 -2.96 20.29 5.76
CA TRP A 208 -1.53 20.57 5.63
C TRP A 208 -0.88 20.79 6.99
N ASP A 209 0.26 20.14 7.22
CA ASP A 209 1.08 20.24 8.44
C ASP A 209 2.03 21.45 8.44
N GLY A 210 1.91 22.33 7.42
CA GLY A 210 2.75 23.52 7.32
C GLY A 210 4.19 23.23 6.88
N PRO A 211 4.97 24.28 6.60
CA PRO A 211 6.33 24.14 6.07
C PRO A 211 7.34 23.56 7.08
N ARG A 212 6.99 23.48 8.36
CA ARG A 212 7.87 22.99 9.43
C ARG A 212 7.40 21.66 10.04
N GLY A 213 6.33 21.05 9.52
CA GLY A 213 5.76 19.84 10.10
C GLY A 213 5.02 20.11 11.43
N ASP A 214 4.32 21.23 11.51
CA ASP A 214 3.49 21.62 12.66
C ASP A 214 2.25 20.68 12.78
N ALA A 215 1.39 20.90 13.76
CA ALA A 215 0.11 20.21 13.82
C ALA A 215 -0.69 20.47 12.54
N PRO A 216 -1.28 19.44 11.90
CA PRO A 216 -2.01 19.62 10.64
C PRO A 216 -3.29 20.42 10.85
N HIS A 217 -3.53 21.36 9.92
CA HIS A 217 -4.70 22.24 9.90
C HIS A 217 -5.42 22.18 8.55
N ILE A 218 -6.65 22.74 8.52
CA ILE A 218 -7.42 22.81 7.29
C ILE A 218 -7.09 24.10 6.52
N TYR A 219 -6.81 23.93 5.24
CA TYR A 219 -6.54 25.01 4.29
C TYR A 219 -7.53 24.97 3.13
N VAL A 220 -7.79 26.12 2.56
CA VAL A 220 -8.61 26.26 1.34
C VAL A 220 -7.79 26.96 0.26
N LYS A 221 -7.87 26.44 -0.96
CA LYS A 221 -7.19 26.98 -2.15
C LYS A 221 -8.15 27.04 -3.33
N LEU A 222 -8.16 28.17 -4.02
CA LEU A 222 -8.85 28.32 -5.31
C LEU A 222 -8.02 27.63 -6.41
N ILE A 223 -8.64 26.80 -7.22
CA ILE A 223 -7.97 26.14 -8.34
C ILE A 223 -7.57 27.16 -9.39
N GLY A 224 -6.30 27.12 -9.82
CA GLY A 224 -5.72 28.10 -10.73
C GLY A 224 -5.19 29.37 -10.04
N SER A 225 -5.24 29.46 -8.71
CA SER A 225 -4.64 30.56 -7.94
C SER A 225 -3.56 30.04 -7.00
N GLU A 226 -2.56 30.86 -6.73
CA GLU A 226 -1.54 30.56 -5.71
C GLU A 226 -1.99 31.02 -4.30
N ALA A 227 -3.11 31.74 -4.19
CA ALA A 227 -3.63 32.19 -2.90
C ALA A 227 -4.08 30.99 -2.04
N LEU A 228 -3.62 30.97 -0.81
CA LEU A 228 -3.88 29.94 0.19
C LEU A 228 -4.50 30.56 1.44
N LEU A 229 -5.65 30.05 1.86
CA LEU A 229 -6.31 30.45 3.09
C LEU A 229 -6.13 29.35 4.15
N ARG A 230 -5.44 29.65 5.26
CA ARG A 230 -5.53 28.79 6.45
C ARG A 230 -6.91 29.03 7.08
N LEU A 231 -7.73 27.98 7.10
CA LEU A 231 -9.12 28.09 7.55
C LEU A 231 -9.26 27.95 9.06
N THR A 232 -8.43 27.08 9.68
CA THR A 232 -8.56 26.70 11.09
C THR A 232 -7.30 27.05 11.88
N HIS A 233 -7.49 27.39 13.18
CA HIS A 233 -6.41 27.91 14.04
C HIS A 233 -6.44 27.31 15.45
N GLY A 234 -7.32 26.33 15.72
CA GLY A 234 -7.46 25.72 17.03
C GLY A 234 -6.29 24.83 17.44
N PRO A 235 -6.22 24.42 18.69
CA PRO A 235 -5.18 23.51 19.17
C PRO A 235 -5.42 22.08 18.65
N GLY A 236 -4.36 21.33 18.45
CA GLY A 236 -4.38 19.92 18.05
C GLY A 236 -4.34 19.69 16.54
N ALA A 237 -4.42 18.41 16.17
CA ALA A 237 -4.36 17.97 14.78
C ALA A 237 -5.76 17.95 14.15
N GLU A 238 -5.90 18.49 12.97
CA GLU A 238 -7.15 18.55 12.23
C GLU A 238 -7.11 17.66 11.00
N SER A 239 -8.26 17.09 10.65
CA SER A 239 -8.38 16.13 9.57
C SER A 239 -9.80 16.10 9.00
N ARG A 240 -9.99 15.41 7.88
CA ARG A 240 -11.29 15.09 7.27
C ARG A 240 -12.13 16.31 6.91
N PRO A 241 -11.58 17.30 6.18
CA PRO A 241 -12.38 18.44 5.73
C PRO A 241 -13.48 17.96 4.79
N ALA A 242 -14.70 18.47 4.99
CA ALA A 242 -15.82 18.20 4.13
C ALA A 242 -16.66 19.45 3.92
N TRP A 243 -16.88 19.82 2.66
CA TRP A 243 -17.71 20.94 2.26
C TRP A 243 -19.20 20.62 2.47
N SER A 244 -19.93 21.58 3.02
CA SER A 244 -21.39 21.54 2.97
C SER A 244 -21.88 21.66 1.52
N PRO A 245 -23.02 21.03 1.16
CA PRO A 245 -23.52 21.04 -0.22
C PRO A 245 -23.86 22.43 -0.79
N ASP A 246 -24.09 23.43 0.08
CA ASP A 246 -24.31 24.82 -0.29
C ASP A 246 -22.99 25.62 -0.45
N GLY A 247 -21.84 25.00 -0.12
CA GLY A 247 -20.52 25.62 -0.19
C GLY A 247 -20.21 26.67 0.89
N GLN A 248 -21.13 26.87 1.86
CA GLN A 248 -20.95 27.92 2.86
C GLN A 248 -20.12 27.51 4.06
N SER A 249 -20.02 26.21 4.33
CA SER A 249 -19.34 25.70 5.52
C SER A 249 -18.44 24.52 5.22
N ILE A 250 -17.47 24.31 6.11
CA ILE A 250 -16.59 23.13 6.10
C ILE A 250 -16.65 22.50 7.49
N SER A 251 -17.02 21.21 7.55
CA SER A 251 -16.85 20.40 8.74
C SER A 251 -15.49 19.72 8.75
N PHE A 252 -14.94 19.50 9.93
CA PHE A 252 -13.65 18.84 10.10
C PHE A 252 -13.57 18.15 11.46
N LEU A 253 -12.65 17.20 11.59
CA LEU A 253 -12.37 16.49 12.82
C LEU A 253 -11.12 17.09 13.47
N ARG A 254 -11.20 17.46 14.76
CA ARG A 254 -10.07 17.90 15.57
C ARG A 254 -9.75 16.86 16.62
N SER A 255 -8.47 16.56 16.78
CA SER A 255 -7.94 15.63 17.78
C SER A 255 -6.90 16.34 18.65
N THR A 256 -7.10 16.27 19.96
CA THR A 256 -6.12 16.64 20.98
C THR A 256 -5.78 15.39 21.79
N PRO A 257 -4.77 15.41 22.69
CA PRO A 257 -4.50 14.29 23.58
C PRO A 257 -5.70 13.87 24.44
N GLU A 258 -6.58 14.83 24.80
CA GLU A 258 -7.68 14.62 25.74
C GLU A 258 -9.01 14.30 25.03
N ALA A 259 -9.20 14.78 23.79
CA ALA A 259 -10.50 14.74 23.13
C ALA A 259 -10.41 14.68 21.62
N ARG A 260 -11.45 14.09 21.02
CA ARG A 260 -11.68 14.10 19.58
C ARG A 260 -13.10 14.56 19.31
N ALA A 261 -13.28 15.53 18.42
CA ALA A 261 -14.59 16.10 18.15
C ALA A 261 -14.73 16.63 16.71
N TRP A 262 -15.95 16.57 16.18
CA TRP A 262 -16.32 17.23 14.94
C TRP A 262 -16.62 18.71 15.17
N TYR A 263 -16.15 19.53 14.25
CA TYR A 263 -16.33 20.99 14.21
C TYR A 263 -16.90 21.43 12.87
N LEU A 264 -17.47 22.62 12.86
CA LEU A 264 -17.97 23.34 11.69
C LEU A 264 -17.45 24.77 11.71
N THR A 265 -17.00 25.27 10.55
CA THR A 265 -16.65 26.68 10.36
C THR A 265 -17.17 27.17 9.01
N SER A 266 -17.21 28.49 8.79
CA SER A 266 -17.49 29.05 7.47
C SER A 266 -16.39 28.69 6.48
N SER A 267 -16.73 28.51 5.21
CA SER A 267 -15.75 28.26 4.15
C SER A 267 -14.79 29.44 3.89
N LEU A 268 -15.11 30.62 4.41
CA LEU A 268 -14.29 31.83 4.38
C LEU A 268 -13.48 32.06 5.67
N GLY A 269 -13.55 31.11 6.60
CA GLY A 269 -12.98 31.25 7.95
C GLY A 269 -13.94 31.94 8.93
N GLY A 270 -13.54 31.99 10.19
CA GLY A 270 -14.32 32.58 11.27
C GLY A 270 -14.48 31.67 12.48
N PRO A 271 -15.52 31.88 13.32
CA PRO A 271 -15.71 31.09 14.51
C PRO A 271 -15.93 29.60 14.20
N GLU A 272 -15.27 28.76 14.98
CA GLU A 272 -15.38 27.31 14.90
C GLU A 272 -16.40 26.81 15.91
N ARG A 273 -17.42 26.09 15.43
CA ARG A 273 -18.49 25.55 16.29
C ARG A 273 -18.30 24.05 16.48
N LYS A 274 -18.14 23.59 17.70
CA LYS A 274 -18.13 22.16 18.03
C LYS A 274 -19.52 21.56 17.78
N LEU A 275 -19.54 20.43 17.06
CA LEU A 275 -20.73 19.68 16.74
C LEU A 275 -20.97 18.55 17.74
N THR A 276 -19.99 17.67 17.93
CA THR A 276 -20.10 16.52 18.82
C THR A 276 -18.74 15.93 19.14
N ASP A 277 -18.60 15.37 20.34
CA ASP A 277 -17.47 14.52 20.70
C ASP A 277 -17.64 13.14 20.06
N VAL A 278 -16.53 12.49 19.74
CA VAL A 278 -16.45 11.10 19.28
C VAL A 278 -15.38 10.35 20.06
N PHE A 279 -15.59 9.06 20.26
CA PHE A 279 -14.57 8.23 20.88
C PHE A 279 -13.29 8.22 20.04
N PRO A 280 -12.12 8.16 20.69
CA PRO A 280 -10.89 7.83 20.00
C PRO A 280 -11.03 6.46 19.31
N TYR A 281 -10.77 6.41 18.03
CA TYR A 281 -10.75 5.18 17.26
C TYR A 281 -9.44 5.13 16.47
N PHE A 282 -9.00 3.92 16.14
CA PHE A 282 -7.85 3.76 15.30
C PHE A 282 -8.14 4.37 13.92
N ASP A 283 -7.32 5.33 13.51
CA ASP A 283 -7.42 5.91 12.18
C ASP A 283 -6.69 5.00 11.19
N LEU A 284 -7.42 4.42 10.22
CA LEU A 284 -6.85 3.54 9.20
C LEU A 284 -5.94 4.26 8.20
N GLY A 285 -5.70 5.56 8.39
CA GLY A 285 -4.84 6.36 7.54
C GLY A 285 -5.47 7.69 7.11
N ASN A 286 -4.84 8.31 6.15
CA ASN A 286 -5.19 9.64 5.66
C ASN A 286 -6.34 9.64 4.61
N GLY A 287 -7.19 8.62 4.60
CA GLY A 287 -8.29 8.51 3.66
C GLY A 287 -9.36 9.58 3.86
N ASN A 288 -9.89 10.10 2.77
CA ASN A 288 -10.98 11.06 2.75
C ASN A 288 -12.28 10.41 2.25
N SER A 289 -13.42 11.10 2.47
CA SER A 289 -14.75 10.64 2.09
C SER A 289 -15.75 11.80 1.92
N ALA A 290 -16.88 11.52 1.32
CA ALA A 290 -17.97 12.47 1.17
C ALA A 290 -18.95 12.36 2.36
N TYR A 291 -18.64 13.05 3.45
CA TYR A 291 -19.36 12.92 4.72
C TYR A 291 -20.75 13.53 4.74
N TYR A 292 -21.05 14.56 3.93
CA TYR A 292 -22.36 15.20 3.87
C TYR A 292 -23.36 14.45 3.02
N SER A 293 -24.59 14.32 3.52
CA SER A 293 -25.73 13.96 2.65
C SER A 293 -25.91 15.02 1.54
N PRO A 294 -26.40 14.64 0.36
CA PRO A 294 -26.58 15.60 -0.74
C PRO A 294 -27.53 16.77 -0.45
N ASP A 295 -28.48 16.59 0.48
CA ASP A 295 -29.40 17.64 0.93
C ASP A 295 -28.82 18.54 2.04
N GLY A 296 -27.61 18.27 2.48
CA GLY A 296 -26.90 19.07 3.50
C GLY A 296 -27.42 18.91 4.93
N LYS A 297 -28.40 18.04 5.18
CA LYS A 297 -29.06 17.93 6.49
C LYS A 297 -28.37 16.95 7.44
N THR A 298 -27.56 16.06 6.91
CA THR A 298 -26.96 14.95 7.68
C THR A 298 -25.47 14.86 7.43
N LEU A 299 -24.71 14.59 8.49
CA LEU A 299 -23.29 14.25 8.43
C LEU A 299 -23.09 12.78 8.81
N ALA A 300 -22.41 12.01 8.00
CA ALA A 300 -21.98 10.67 8.37
C ALA A 300 -20.67 10.77 9.16
N ILE A 301 -20.68 10.28 10.39
CA ILE A 301 -19.50 10.29 11.27
C ILE A 301 -19.13 8.87 11.69
N ILE A 302 -17.87 8.68 12.02
CA ILE A 302 -17.36 7.43 12.58
C ILE A 302 -17.30 7.61 14.09
N ASP A 303 -17.88 6.66 14.82
CA ASP A 303 -17.88 6.69 16.27
C ASP A 303 -18.05 5.27 16.86
N LYS A 304 -18.01 5.17 18.19
CA LYS A 304 -18.28 3.97 18.99
C LYS A 304 -19.29 4.30 20.07
N GLU A 305 -20.07 3.32 20.53
CA GLU A 305 -20.92 3.48 21.72
C GLU A 305 -20.13 3.19 23.00
N THR A 306 -19.17 2.25 22.90
CA THR A 306 -18.24 1.93 23.99
C THR A 306 -16.82 1.73 23.43
N PRO A 307 -15.76 1.90 24.24
CA PRO A 307 -14.38 1.68 23.79
C PRO A 307 -14.09 0.27 23.23
N ALA A 308 -14.81 -0.74 23.71
CA ALA A 308 -14.62 -2.13 23.31
C ALA A 308 -15.30 -2.49 21.99
N GLU A 309 -16.24 -1.67 21.51
CA GLU A 309 -16.94 -1.93 20.26
C GLU A 309 -16.11 -1.54 19.03
N PRO A 310 -16.34 -2.21 17.87
CA PRO A 310 -15.77 -1.78 16.62
C PRO A 310 -16.35 -0.42 16.19
N SER A 311 -15.56 0.36 15.47
CA SER A 311 -16.00 1.64 14.91
C SER A 311 -17.20 1.45 13.99
N SER A 312 -18.22 2.26 14.16
CA SER A 312 -19.47 2.21 13.39
C SER A 312 -19.74 3.55 12.73
N ILE A 313 -20.55 3.56 11.68
CA ILE A 313 -21.00 4.79 11.04
C ILE A 313 -22.30 5.25 11.69
N PHE A 314 -22.33 6.49 12.10
CA PHE A 314 -23.51 7.19 12.63
C PHE A 314 -23.93 8.28 11.66
N LEU A 315 -25.23 8.50 11.56
CA LEU A 315 -25.80 9.66 10.89
C LEU A 315 -26.17 10.71 11.93
N MET A 316 -25.58 11.88 11.82
CA MET A 316 -25.85 13.03 12.70
C MET A 316 -26.66 14.07 11.95
N SER A 317 -27.83 14.43 12.51
CA SER A 317 -28.64 15.56 12.02
C SER A 317 -27.98 16.87 12.36
N LEU A 318 -27.75 17.74 11.39
CA LEU A 318 -27.14 19.06 11.63
C LEU A 318 -28.09 20.06 12.27
N ALA A 319 -29.42 19.82 12.20
CA ALA A 319 -30.44 20.68 12.81
C ALA A 319 -30.48 20.55 14.33
N ASN A 320 -30.29 19.36 14.88
CA ASN A 320 -30.44 19.08 16.30
C ASN A 320 -29.33 18.25 16.94
N LEU A 321 -28.28 17.91 16.16
CA LEU A 321 -27.10 17.13 16.53
C LEU A 321 -27.41 15.71 17.06
N ARG A 322 -28.64 15.21 16.86
CA ARG A 322 -29.00 13.84 17.22
C ARG A 322 -28.30 12.86 16.30
N ARG A 323 -27.75 11.78 16.90
CA ARG A 323 -27.02 10.74 16.20
C ARG A 323 -27.85 9.46 16.15
N ARG A 324 -27.78 8.76 15.03
CA ARG A 324 -28.39 7.44 14.82
C ARG A 324 -27.33 6.50 14.24
N LYS A 325 -27.09 5.38 14.90
CA LYS A 325 -26.20 4.32 14.42
C LYS A 325 -26.75 3.77 13.10
N LEU A 326 -25.93 3.74 12.07
CA LEU A 326 -26.30 3.26 10.74
C LEU A 326 -25.76 1.87 10.46
N THR A 327 -24.54 1.57 10.91
CA THR A 327 -23.89 0.28 10.68
C THR A 327 -23.54 -0.42 11.98
N SER A 328 -23.49 -1.76 11.93
CA SER A 328 -23.11 -2.61 13.06
C SER A 328 -22.14 -3.66 12.53
N PRO A 329 -20.83 -3.34 12.46
CA PRO A 329 -19.82 -4.32 12.06
C PRO A 329 -19.74 -5.47 13.07
N PRO A 330 -19.28 -6.67 12.66
CA PRO A 330 -19.13 -7.81 13.57
C PRO A 330 -18.16 -7.50 14.72
N THR A 331 -18.43 -8.05 15.89
CA THR A 331 -17.49 -8.00 17.03
C THR A 331 -16.14 -8.64 16.67
N GLY A 332 -15.06 -8.10 17.21
CA GLY A 332 -13.69 -8.55 16.90
C GLY A 332 -13.13 -7.99 15.60
N THR A 333 -13.88 -7.14 14.87
CA THR A 333 -13.37 -6.36 13.73
C THR A 333 -12.94 -4.97 14.17
N THR A 334 -12.14 -4.29 13.33
CA THR A 334 -11.74 -2.90 13.58
C THR A 334 -12.92 -1.94 13.37
N GLY A 335 -13.82 -2.24 12.41
CA GLY A 335 -15.04 -1.49 12.18
C GLY A 335 -15.21 -0.91 10.78
N ASP A 336 -16.09 0.08 10.66
CA ASP A 336 -16.48 0.72 9.40
C ASP A 336 -15.87 2.13 9.30
N TYR A 337 -15.28 2.45 8.12
CA TYR A 337 -14.50 3.65 7.85
C TYR A 337 -14.85 4.26 6.49
N TYR A 338 -14.46 5.51 6.27
CA TYR A 338 -14.59 6.24 5.01
C TYR A 338 -16.03 6.27 4.46
N PRO A 339 -17.03 6.74 5.24
CA PRO A 339 -18.39 6.82 4.74
C PRO A 339 -18.51 7.86 3.63
N ALA A 340 -19.15 7.48 2.51
CA ALA A 340 -19.40 8.39 1.40
C ALA A 340 -20.83 8.24 0.90
N PHE A 341 -21.60 9.31 0.96
CA PHE A 341 -22.93 9.36 0.34
C PHE A 341 -22.82 9.35 -1.17
N SER A 342 -23.68 8.56 -1.83
CA SER A 342 -23.84 8.70 -3.28
C SER A 342 -24.44 10.06 -3.63
N PRO A 343 -24.05 10.69 -4.76
CA PRO A 343 -24.58 11.98 -5.20
C PRO A 343 -26.10 12.01 -5.31
N ASP A 344 -26.75 10.88 -5.62
CA ASP A 344 -28.22 10.74 -5.67
C ASP A 344 -28.88 10.60 -4.29
N GLY A 345 -28.09 10.53 -3.20
CA GLY A 345 -28.57 10.41 -1.83
C GLY A 345 -29.20 9.07 -1.45
N LYS A 346 -29.15 8.05 -2.31
CA LYS A 346 -29.82 6.76 -2.09
C LYS A 346 -28.97 5.73 -1.37
N ARG A 347 -27.66 5.86 -1.42
CA ARG A 347 -26.71 4.86 -0.92
C ARG A 347 -25.57 5.49 -0.13
N LEU A 348 -24.96 4.70 0.75
CA LEU A 348 -23.72 5.02 1.43
C LEU A 348 -22.69 3.95 1.08
N ALA A 349 -21.53 4.34 0.55
CA ALA A 349 -20.36 3.47 0.42
C ALA A 349 -19.49 3.61 1.66
N PHE A 350 -18.79 2.55 2.04
CA PHE A 350 -17.83 2.58 3.14
C PHE A 350 -16.87 1.40 3.06
N ALA A 351 -15.73 1.51 3.73
CA ALA A 351 -14.79 0.43 3.91
C ALA A 351 -15.03 -0.25 5.26
N ARG A 352 -15.14 -1.59 5.29
CA ARG A 352 -15.18 -2.39 6.52
C ARG A 352 -13.83 -3.03 6.75
N ALA A 353 -13.21 -2.75 7.87
CA ALA A 353 -11.93 -3.30 8.28
C ALA A 353 -12.13 -4.47 9.24
N VAL A 354 -11.70 -5.65 8.82
CA VAL A 354 -11.63 -6.83 9.68
C VAL A 354 -10.40 -6.74 10.59
N SER A 355 -9.30 -6.18 10.09
CA SER A 355 -8.08 -5.84 10.82
C SER A 355 -7.44 -4.59 10.21
N PHE A 356 -6.36 -4.08 10.81
CA PHE A 356 -5.67 -2.85 10.37
C PHE A 356 -5.22 -2.86 8.90
N SER A 357 -5.06 -4.01 8.31
CA SER A 357 -4.59 -4.17 6.94
C SER A 357 -5.57 -4.98 6.07
N ALA A 358 -6.77 -5.35 6.57
CA ALA A 358 -7.82 -6.08 5.86
C ALA A 358 -9.09 -5.28 5.74
N THR A 359 -9.33 -4.67 4.59
CA THR A 359 -10.52 -3.87 4.34
C THR A 359 -11.22 -4.30 3.06
N ASP A 360 -12.54 -4.23 3.09
CA ASP A 360 -13.38 -4.43 1.92
C ASP A 360 -14.38 -3.31 1.76
N LEU A 361 -14.75 -3.07 0.51
CA LEU A 361 -15.71 -2.07 0.13
C LEU A 361 -17.14 -2.60 0.27
N PHE A 362 -17.99 -1.80 0.86
CA PHE A 362 -19.42 -2.09 1.05
C PHE A 362 -20.27 -0.93 0.55
N VAL A 363 -21.51 -1.25 0.16
CA VAL A 363 -22.56 -0.28 -0.16
C VAL A 363 -23.81 -0.62 0.62
N LEU A 364 -24.41 0.38 1.26
CA LEU A 364 -25.64 0.28 2.04
C LEU A 364 -26.73 1.17 1.41
N PRO A 365 -27.93 0.62 1.06
CA PRO A 365 -29.08 1.43 0.70
C PRO A 365 -29.60 2.23 1.91
N LEU A 366 -29.80 3.53 1.78
CA LEU A 366 -30.26 4.38 2.88
C LEU A 366 -31.77 4.27 3.16
N ALA A 367 -32.55 3.76 2.21
CA ALA A 367 -33.95 3.41 2.39
C ALA A 367 -34.18 2.15 3.26
N GLY A 368 -33.11 1.48 3.65
CA GLY A 368 -33.12 0.24 4.43
C GLY A 368 -32.54 -0.94 3.67
N GLY A 369 -32.09 -1.96 4.40
CA GLY A 369 -31.47 -3.16 3.84
C GLY A 369 -30.14 -3.50 4.51
N LYS A 370 -29.53 -4.61 4.07
CA LYS A 370 -28.22 -5.05 4.56
C LYS A 370 -27.09 -4.47 3.70
N PRO A 371 -25.93 -4.16 4.27
CA PRO A 371 -24.76 -3.77 3.49
C PRO A 371 -24.36 -4.88 2.49
N LYS A 372 -24.14 -4.49 1.24
CA LYS A 372 -23.63 -5.37 0.19
C LYS A 372 -22.12 -5.21 0.11
N ARG A 373 -21.37 -6.31 0.25
CA ARG A 373 -19.92 -6.35 0.04
C ARG A 373 -19.63 -6.30 -1.46
N LEU A 374 -18.70 -5.44 -1.89
CA LEU A 374 -18.30 -5.26 -3.28
C LEU A 374 -16.94 -5.84 -3.60
N THR A 375 -15.99 -5.82 -2.64
CA THR A 375 -14.67 -6.45 -2.79
C THR A 375 -14.52 -7.60 -1.80
N PHE A 376 -13.64 -8.59 -2.12
CA PHE A 376 -13.54 -9.84 -1.38
C PHE A 376 -12.10 -10.28 -1.13
N ASP A 377 -11.15 -9.43 -1.45
CA ASP A 377 -9.71 -9.70 -1.38
C ASP A 377 -9.06 -9.20 -0.08
N GLY A 378 -9.80 -8.46 0.74
CA GLY A 378 -9.30 -7.94 2.02
C GLY A 378 -8.10 -7.01 1.89
N LEU A 379 -7.88 -6.42 0.71
CA LEU A 379 -6.76 -5.50 0.48
C LEU A 379 -7.10 -4.10 0.97
N THR A 380 -6.10 -3.42 1.54
CA THR A 380 -6.24 -2.10 2.16
C THR A 380 -6.96 -1.12 1.24
N ILE A 381 -7.88 -0.35 1.82
CA ILE A 381 -8.58 0.77 1.18
C ILE A 381 -8.24 2.04 1.96
N ASP A 382 -7.62 3.02 1.30
CA ASP A 382 -7.16 4.28 1.89
C ASP A 382 -7.93 5.47 1.30
N GLY A 383 -9.25 5.44 1.48
CA GLY A 383 -10.18 6.45 0.99
C GLY A 383 -10.98 6.01 -0.22
N LEU A 384 -12.17 6.59 -0.36
CA LEU A 384 -13.09 6.31 -1.45
C LEU A 384 -13.99 7.52 -1.76
N THR A 385 -14.49 7.56 -2.99
CA THR A 385 -15.46 8.56 -3.46
C THR A 385 -16.37 7.96 -4.52
N TRP A 386 -17.52 8.56 -4.73
CA TRP A 386 -18.42 8.21 -5.82
C TRP A 386 -18.09 8.98 -7.09
N THR A 387 -18.39 8.38 -8.24
CA THR A 387 -18.54 9.16 -9.48
C THR A 387 -19.78 10.05 -9.39
N SER A 388 -19.78 11.19 -10.07
CA SER A 388 -20.85 12.18 -10.02
C SER A 388 -22.22 11.64 -10.48
N ASP A 389 -22.23 10.60 -11.31
CA ASP A 389 -23.43 9.90 -11.79
C ASP A 389 -23.94 8.81 -10.84
N SER A 390 -23.32 8.61 -9.69
CA SER A 390 -23.65 7.58 -8.70
C SER A 390 -23.54 6.13 -9.20
N ARG A 391 -22.84 5.87 -10.30
CA ARG A 391 -22.75 4.53 -10.90
C ARG A 391 -21.57 3.74 -10.40
N GLU A 392 -20.44 4.40 -10.13
CA GLU A 392 -19.19 3.76 -9.74
C GLU A 392 -18.62 4.37 -8.45
N ILE A 393 -17.76 3.61 -7.80
CA ILE A 393 -16.97 4.05 -6.65
C ILE A 393 -15.50 3.99 -7.06
N ILE A 394 -14.80 5.13 -6.87
CA ILE A 394 -13.35 5.22 -7.03
C ILE A 394 -12.74 5.10 -5.64
N PHE A 395 -11.73 4.28 -5.49
CA PHE A 395 -11.08 4.03 -4.21
C PHE A 395 -9.59 3.75 -4.38
N SER A 396 -8.83 4.04 -3.35
CA SER A 396 -7.40 3.76 -3.27
C SER A 396 -7.17 2.38 -2.69
N SER A 397 -6.27 1.59 -3.27
CA SER A 397 -5.92 0.26 -2.75
C SER A 397 -4.60 -0.26 -3.31
N ARG A 398 -3.94 -1.13 -2.52
CA ARG A 398 -2.69 -1.82 -2.88
C ARG A 398 -2.88 -3.09 -3.72
N ARG A 399 -4.06 -3.34 -4.27
CA ARG A 399 -4.33 -4.60 -5.04
C ARG A 399 -3.52 -4.76 -6.33
N GLY A 400 -2.69 -3.81 -6.66
CA GLY A 400 -1.75 -3.88 -7.80
C GLY A 400 -0.28 -3.99 -7.42
N GLY A 401 0.06 -4.14 -6.12
CA GLY A 401 1.45 -4.21 -5.66
C GLY A 401 1.69 -3.57 -4.29
N SER A 402 2.93 -3.19 -3.99
CA SER A 402 3.33 -2.59 -2.71
C SER A 402 2.89 -1.14 -2.50
N VAL A 403 2.45 -0.45 -3.55
CA VAL A 403 1.98 0.95 -3.50
C VAL A 403 0.48 1.05 -3.79
N ASN A 404 -0.17 2.06 -3.22
CA ASN A 404 -1.56 2.34 -3.48
C ASN A 404 -1.77 2.84 -4.92
N SER A 405 -2.81 2.35 -5.55
CA SER A 405 -3.28 2.81 -6.85
C SER A 405 -4.79 3.12 -6.78
N LEU A 406 -5.30 3.92 -7.70
CA LEU A 406 -6.74 4.15 -7.80
C LEU A 406 -7.41 3.04 -8.59
N TRP A 407 -8.54 2.60 -8.07
CA TRP A 407 -9.40 1.56 -8.62
C TRP A 407 -10.82 2.08 -8.72
N ARG A 408 -11.60 1.54 -9.64
CA ARG A 408 -13.03 1.79 -9.75
C ARG A 408 -13.81 0.48 -9.75
N ILE A 409 -15.00 0.52 -9.24
CA ILE A 409 -15.93 -0.61 -9.25
C ILE A 409 -17.35 -0.09 -9.42
N ALA A 410 -18.19 -0.82 -10.18
CA ALA A 410 -19.60 -0.48 -10.28
C ALA A 410 -20.30 -0.62 -8.91
N ALA A 411 -21.21 0.30 -8.60
CA ALA A 411 -21.89 0.33 -7.31
C ALA A 411 -22.80 -0.89 -7.04
N ASN A 412 -23.11 -1.64 -8.09
CA ASN A 412 -23.84 -2.92 -8.00
C ASN A 412 -22.92 -4.15 -7.96
N GLY A 413 -21.58 -3.95 -7.91
CA GLY A 413 -20.55 -4.99 -7.86
C GLY A 413 -19.97 -5.31 -9.24
N GLY A 414 -19.00 -6.18 -9.25
CA GLY A 414 -18.20 -6.57 -10.42
C GLY A 414 -16.73 -6.68 -10.05
N THR A 415 -15.86 -6.82 -11.03
CA THR A 415 -14.42 -6.84 -10.84
C THR A 415 -13.89 -5.41 -10.74
N PRO A 416 -13.07 -5.06 -9.71
CA PRO A 416 -12.42 -3.77 -9.67
C PRO A 416 -11.49 -3.56 -10.87
N GLU A 417 -11.56 -2.40 -11.51
CA GLU A 417 -10.69 -2.00 -12.60
C GLU A 417 -9.73 -0.91 -12.16
N ARG A 418 -8.47 -0.99 -12.58
CA ARG A 418 -7.49 0.05 -12.29
C ARG A 418 -7.83 1.32 -13.06
N VAL A 419 -7.94 2.43 -12.36
CA VAL A 419 -8.01 3.76 -12.99
C VAL A 419 -6.60 4.08 -13.45
N SER A 420 -6.37 4.03 -14.77
CA SER A 420 -5.04 3.99 -15.37
C SER A 420 -4.04 5.00 -14.79
N THR A 421 -2.88 4.50 -14.45
CA THR A 421 -1.53 5.00 -14.71
C THR A 421 -1.11 6.31 -14.05
N PHE A 422 -1.34 6.48 -12.78
CA PHE A 422 -0.61 7.53 -12.07
C PHE A 422 0.55 6.97 -11.23
N GLY A 423 0.94 5.74 -11.46
CA GLY A 423 2.24 5.09 -11.20
C GLY A 423 2.86 5.20 -9.81
N GLU A 424 2.20 5.81 -8.83
CA GLU A 424 2.81 6.22 -7.57
C GLU A 424 1.82 6.01 -6.42
N ASP A 425 2.30 6.00 -5.20
CA ASP A 425 1.49 5.75 -4.00
C ASP A 425 0.42 6.84 -3.81
N VAL A 426 -0.83 6.52 -4.13
CA VAL A 426 -1.95 7.48 -4.22
C VAL A 426 -3.09 7.09 -3.31
N ILE A 427 -3.56 8.05 -2.50
CA ILE A 427 -4.63 7.87 -1.52
C ILE A 427 -5.67 8.99 -1.61
N SER A 428 -6.76 8.87 -0.86
CA SER A 428 -7.76 9.92 -0.67
C SER A 428 -8.35 10.50 -1.95
N PRO A 429 -8.95 9.70 -2.86
CA PRO A 429 -9.58 10.22 -4.05
C PRO A 429 -10.78 11.11 -3.72
N ALA A 430 -10.96 12.18 -4.49
CA ALA A 430 -12.10 13.08 -4.41
C ALA A 430 -12.60 13.46 -5.80
N VAL A 431 -13.92 13.49 -5.97
CA VAL A 431 -14.62 13.89 -7.21
C VAL A 431 -15.62 14.99 -6.87
N PRO A 432 -15.61 16.13 -7.58
CA PRO A 432 -16.60 17.18 -7.37
C PRO A 432 -17.97 16.74 -7.91
N ARG A 433 -19.04 17.33 -7.38
CA ARG A 433 -20.41 17.00 -7.81
C ARG A 433 -20.65 17.25 -9.30
N ASN A 434 -20.00 18.25 -9.87
CA ASN A 434 -20.15 18.67 -11.28
C ASN A 434 -19.22 17.93 -12.27
N GLY A 435 -18.53 16.99 -11.86
CA GLY A 435 -17.79 15.90 -12.17
C GLY A 435 -16.87 15.65 -13.34
N ASN A 436 -16.05 16.57 -13.85
CA ASN A 436 -15.00 16.23 -14.82
C ASN A 436 -13.58 16.15 -14.21
N ARG A 437 -13.48 16.25 -12.89
CA ARG A 437 -12.19 16.28 -12.18
C ARG A 437 -12.10 15.12 -11.20
N LEU A 438 -10.88 14.65 -10.99
CA LEU A 438 -10.51 13.73 -9.93
C LEU A 438 -9.28 14.28 -9.26
N ALA A 439 -9.33 14.53 -7.96
CA ALA A 439 -8.15 14.84 -7.18
C ALA A 439 -7.80 13.68 -6.27
N TYR A 440 -6.52 13.58 -5.91
CA TYR A 440 -6.01 12.58 -4.97
C TYR A 440 -4.75 13.08 -4.30
N THR A 441 -4.41 12.50 -3.18
CA THR A 441 -3.13 12.71 -2.50
C THR A 441 -2.09 11.75 -3.07
N ARG A 442 -0.96 12.27 -3.53
CA ARG A 442 0.22 11.49 -3.87
C ARG A 442 1.19 11.51 -2.71
N LEU A 443 1.52 10.34 -2.19
CA LEU A 443 2.53 10.19 -1.15
C LEU A 443 3.93 10.23 -1.77
N LEU A 444 4.84 10.88 -1.07
CA LEU A 444 6.25 11.05 -1.45
C LEU A 444 7.15 10.47 -0.34
N ASP A 445 6.71 9.36 0.23
CA ASP A 445 7.41 8.74 1.35
C ASP A 445 8.54 7.84 0.82
N ASP A 446 9.76 8.11 1.27
CA ASP A 446 10.94 7.29 1.04
C ASP A 446 11.48 6.86 2.41
N MET A 447 11.36 5.58 2.73
CA MET A 447 11.79 5.02 4.01
C MET A 447 12.94 4.06 3.79
N ASN A 448 14.02 4.30 4.50
CA ASN A 448 15.25 3.53 4.40
C ASN A 448 15.76 3.11 5.79
N ILE A 449 16.60 2.08 5.83
CA ILE A 449 17.22 1.60 7.06
C ILE A 449 18.60 2.25 7.19
N TRP A 450 18.78 2.97 8.30
CA TRP A 450 20.01 3.65 8.68
C TRP A 450 20.76 2.87 9.75
N SER A 451 22.09 2.90 9.69
CA SER A 451 22.98 2.35 10.71
C SER A 451 23.55 3.47 11.58
N PHE A 452 23.57 3.22 12.88
CA PHE A 452 24.20 4.06 13.90
C PHE A 452 25.25 3.23 14.61
N THR A 453 26.54 3.61 14.48
CA THR A 453 27.64 2.92 15.16
C THR A 453 27.84 3.53 16.55
N LEU A 454 27.95 2.68 17.56
CA LEU A 454 28.15 3.08 18.96
C LEU A 454 29.59 2.82 19.41
N ASP A 455 30.12 3.70 20.26
CA ASP A 455 31.33 3.44 21.01
C ASP A 455 31.06 2.56 22.26
N ALA A 456 32.12 2.27 23.02
CA ALA A 456 32.01 1.46 24.24
C ALA A 456 31.18 2.12 25.37
N SER A 457 30.96 3.43 25.29
CA SER A 457 30.12 4.20 26.22
C SER A 457 28.66 4.30 25.78
N GLY A 458 28.29 3.73 24.59
CA GLY A 458 26.96 3.78 24.03
C GLY A 458 26.62 5.06 23.26
N HIS A 459 27.60 5.92 22.98
CA HIS A 459 27.40 7.13 22.19
C HIS A 459 27.60 6.87 20.71
N VAL A 460 26.80 7.53 19.88
CA VAL A 460 26.86 7.40 18.39
C VAL A 460 28.14 8.09 17.88
N THR A 461 28.97 7.31 17.20
CA THR A 461 30.21 7.78 16.54
C THR A 461 30.02 8.03 15.05
N SER A 462 29.11 7.28 14.41
CA SER A 462 28.78 7.52 13.02
C SER A 462 27.31 7.12 12.73
N LYS A 463 26.74 7.73 11.67
CA LYS A 463 25.44 7.36 11.11
C LYS A 463 25.51 7.39 9.60
N ALA A 464 24.94 6.38 8.95
CA ALA A 464 24.90 6.28 7.49
C ALA A 464 23.66 5.54 7.01
N PRO A 465 23.14 5.84 5.80
CA PRO A 465 22.16 4.98 5.17
C PRO A 465 22.83 3.63 4.90
N LEU A 466 22.13 2.54 5.22
CA LEU A 466 22.65 1.18 5.06
C LEU A 466 21.89 0.40 3.99
N ILE A 467 20.56 0.34 4.12
CA ILE A 467 19.69 -0.33 3.16
C ILE A 467 18.71 0.71 2.66
N GLY A 468 18.71 0.94 1.34
CA GLY A 468 17.83 1.91 0.72
C GLY A 468 17.43 1.49 -0.70
N SER A 469 16.21 1.83 -1.06
CA SER A 469 15.66 1.69 -2.40
C SER A 469 14.72 2.86 -2.71
N THR A 470 14.06 2.86 -3.85
CA THR A 470 12.98 3.83 -4.15
C THR A 470 11.63 3.39 -3.59
N PHE A 471 11.62 2.32 -2.79
CA PHE A 471 10.47 1.76 -2.10
C PHE A 471 10.74 1.76 -0.62
N ARG A 472 9.71 1.42 0.15
CA ARG A 472 9.83 1.31 1.60
C ARG A 472 10.72 0.14 1.98
N ASP A 473 11.79 0.40 2.74
CA ASP A 473 12.65 -0.56 3.40
C ASP A 473 12.49 -0.40 4.92
N SER A 474 12.08 -1.45 5.62
CA SER A 474 11.65 -1.36 7.03
C SER A 474 11.83 -2.68 7.79
N ASP A 475 11.45 -2.69 9.07
CA ASP A 475 11.41 -3.87 9.94
C ASP A 475 12.77 -4.62 10.05
N PRO A 476 13.89 -3.94 10.29
CA PRO A 476 15.17 -4.61 10.33
C PRO A 476 15.29 -5.55 11.54
N ASP A 477 16.04 -6.64 11.37
CA ASP A 477 16.45 -7.55 12.44
C ASP A 477 17.80 -8.18 12.13
N TYR A 478 18.74 -8.14 13.07
CA TYR A 478 20.05 -8.78 12.93
C TYR A 478 19.97 -10.29 13.11
N SER A 479 20.75 -11.04 12.33
CA SER A 479 21.00 -12.45 12.65
C SER A 479 21.75 -12.58 13.98
N PRO A 480 21.60 -13.71 14.71
CA PRO A 480 22.26 -13.91 16.02
C PRO A 480 23.78 -13.81 15.96
N ASP A 481 24.41 -14.11 14.84
CA ASP A 481 25.84 -13.98 14.60
C ASP A 481 26.27 -12.56 14.14
N GLY A 482 25.29 -11.64 13.95
CA GLY A 482 25.52 -10.27 13.50
C GLY A 482 25.97 -10.10 12.05
N ARG A 483 26.00 -11.17 11.26
CA ARG A 483 26.53 -11.14 9.89
C ARG A 483 25.50 -10.79 8.83
N ARG A 484 24.22 -10.92 9.12
CA ARG A 484 23.13 -10.71 8.18
C ARG A 484 22.03 -9.84 8.79
N ILE A 485 21.23 -9.22 7.93
CA ILE A 485 20.06 -8.43 8.30
C ILE A 485 18.86 -8.95 7.53
N ALA A 486 17.79 -9.31 8.25
CA ALA A 486 16.47 -9.53 7.66
C ALA A 486 15.68 -8.21 7.68
N PHE A 487 14.92 -7.94 6.64
CA PHE A 487 14.13 -6.73 6.54
C PHE A 487 12.94 -6.90 5.60
N THR A 488 11.96 -6.02 5.71
CA THR A 488 10.83 -5.92 4.80
C THR A 488 11.13 -4.89 3.70
N SER A 489 10.85 -5.23 2.44
CA SER A 489 11.03 -4.30 1.34
C SER A 489 10.00 -4.48 0.24
N GLY A 490 9.60 -3.36 -0.38
CA GLY A 490 8.74 -3.32 -1.56
C GLY A 490 9.50 -3.21 -2.90
N ARG A 491 10.82 -3.36 -2.92
CA ARG A 491 11.73 -3.05 -4.05
C ARG A 491 11.48 -3.84 -5.34
N ASN A 492 10.83 -5.00 -5.26
CA ASN A 492 10.40 -5.78 -6.43
C ASN A 492 8.96 -5.49 -6.88
N GLY A 493 8.30 -4.45 -6.30
CA GLY A 493 6.91 -4.11 -6.59
C GLY A 493 5.88 -4.84 -5.73
N SER A 494 6.32 -5.76 -4.84
CA SER A 494 5.52 -6.46 -3.84
C SER A 494 6.19 -6.41 -2.47
N PHE A 495 5.41 -6.57 -1.38
CA PHE A 495 6.01 -6.69 -0.06
C PHE A 495 6.65 -8.05 0.12
N GLY A 496 7.90 -8.07 0.53
CA GLY A 496 8.64 -9.31 0.74
C GLY A 496 9.59 -9.25 1.93
N ILE A 497 9.99 -10.45 2.40
CA ILE A 497 11.07 -10.59 3.38
C ILE A 497 12.38 -10.76 2.60
N TRP A 498 13.33 -9.91 2.92
CA TRP A 498 14.65 -9.85 2.31
C TRP A 498 15.73 -10.13 3.35
N VAL A 499 16.86 -10.62 2.89
CA VAL A 499 18.07 -10.80 3.70
C VAL A 499 19.25 -10.19 2.95
N SER A 500 20.08 -9.43 3.67
CA SER A 500 21.35 -8.89 3.16
C SER A 500 22.50 -9.25 4.10
N ASP A 501 23.72 -8.99 3.68
CA ASP A 501 24.87 -8.93 4.58
C ASP A 501 24.71 -7.76 5.57
N SER A 502 25.42 -7.78 6.69
CA SER A 502 25.28 -6.76 7.74
C SER A 502 25.73 -5.36 7.32
N ASP A 503 26.47 -5.24 6.22
CA ASP A 503 26.84 -3.97 5.59
C ASP A 503 25.79 -3.47 4.57
N GLY A 504 24.65 -4.16 4.44
CA GLY A 504 23.57 -3.83 3.53
C GLY A 504 23.77 -4.32 2.10
N THR A 505 24.89 -4.99 1.81
CA THR A 505 25.17 -5.54 0.48
C THR A 505 24.43 -6.86 0.23
N ASN A 506 24.40 -7.33 -1.02
CA ASN A 506 23.85 -8.61 -1.44
C ASN A 506 22.39 -8.86 -0.99
N PRO A 507 21.44 -7.90 -1.15
CA PRO A 507 20.07 -8.12 -0.76
C PRO A 507 19.42 -9.21 -1.61
N ARG A 508 18.87 -10.23 -0.96
CA ARG A 508 18.20 -11.38 -1.57
C ARG A 508 16.77 -11.47 -1.08
N LEU A 509 15.83 -11.64 -2.01
CA LEU A 509 14.44 -11.94 -1.67
C LEU A 509 14.34 -13.36 -1.11
N LEU A 510 13.78 -13.49 0.08
CA LEU A 510 13.56 -14.76 0.74
C LEU A 510 12.09 -15.22 0.59
N PHE A 511 11.16 -14.29 0.73
CA PHE A 511 9.72 -14.55 0.60
C PHE A 511 9.03 -13.39 -0.11
N ASP A 512 8.21 -13.70 -1.13
CA ASP A 512 7.37 -12.73 -1.83
C ASP A 512 5.94 -12.79 -1.29
N GLY A 513 5.50 -11.72 -0.64
CA GLY A 513 4.15 -11.59 -0.11
C GLY A 513 3.11 -11.16 -1.15
N GLY A 514 3.53 -10.82 -2.38
CA GLY A 514 2.64 -10.30 -3.41
C GLY A 514 2.02 -8.96 -3.02
N ALA A 515 0.73 -8.79 -3.30
CA ALA A 515 -0.02 -7.58 -2.94
C ALA A 515 -0.37 -7.50 -1.43
N TYR A 516 -0.04 -8.52 -0.66
CA TYR A 516 -0.41 -8.62 0.75
C TYR A 516 0.67 -8.07 1.66
N VAL A 517 0.25 -7.38 2.71
CA VAL A 517 1.18 -6.88 3.73
C VAL A 517 1.90 -8.07 4.36
N THR A 518 3.22 -8.02 4.31
CA THR A 518 4.15 -8.97 4.87
C THR A 518 5.19 -8.18 5.63
N GLY A 519 5.56 -8.59 6.84
CA GLY A 519 6.50 -7.83 7.64
C GLY A 519 6.91 -8.49 8.94
N SER A 520 7.53 -7.71 9.80
CA SER A 520 8.00 -8.10 11.14
C SER A 520 8.92 -9.34 11.13
N PRO A 521 9.94 -9.45 10.23
CA PRO A 521 10.85 -10.58 10.24
C PRO A 521 11.64 -10.66 11.54
N ARG A 522 11.83 -11.87 12.07
CA ARG A 522 12.59 -12.16 13.29
C ARG A 522 13.40 -13.43 13.11
N TRP A 523 14.71 -13.31 13.31
CA TRP A 523 15.62 -14.45 13.28
C TRP A 523 15.37 -15.41 14.42
N SER A 524 15.41 -16.71 14.14
CA SER A 524 15.48 -17.72 15.19
C SER A 524 16.83 -17.64 15.91
N PRO A 525 16.92 -18.03 17.20
CA PRO A 525 18.17 -17.96 17.96
C PRO A 525 19.33 -18.78 17.38
N ASP A 526 19.03 -19.83 16.63
CA ASP A 526 20.01 -20.65 15.90
C ASP A 526 20.45 -20.04 14.55
N GLY A 527 19.83 -18.93 14.13
CA GLY A 527 20.12 -18.27 12.86
C GLY A 527 19.72 -19.03 11.61
N GLN A 528 18.93 -20.09 11.72
CA GLN A 528 18.55 -20.93 10.58
C GLN A 528 17.23 -20.53 9.95
N ARG A 529 16.33 -19.88 10.70
CA ARG A 529 14.98 -19.54 10.25
C ARG A 529 14.61 -18.11 10.55
N ILE A 530 13.65 -17.60 9.78
CA ILE A 530 13.02 -16.31 10.03
C ILE A 530 11.53 -16.53 10.23
N ALA A 531 10.98 -16.04 11.35
CA ALA A 531 9.55 -15.93 11.58
C ALA A 531 9.08 -14.55 11.09
N PHE A 532 7.89 -14.49 10.50
CA PHE A 532 7.31 -13.25 10.00
C PHE A 532 5.78 -13.34 9.96
N ASP A 533 5.10 -12.22 9.84
CA ASP A 533 3.66 -12.20 9.60
C ASP A 533 3.36 -11.88 8.13
N SER A 534 2.38 -12.59 7.58
CA SER A 534 1.93 -12.37 6.21
C SER A 534 0.50 -12.85 6.00
N ARG A 535 -0.15 -12.25 5.00
CA ARG A 535 -1.45 -12.69 4.49
C ARG A 535 -1.35 -13.47 3.18
N ALA A 536 -0.15 -13.72 2.66
CA ALA A 536 0.05 -14.41 1.40
C ALA A 536 -0.69 -15.77 1.36
N ASN A 537 -1.13 -16.14 0.15
CA ASN A 537 -1.61 -17.46 -0.24
C ASN A 537 -2.99 -17.94 0.21
N ASP A 538 -3.94 -17.09 0.60
CA ASP A 538 -5.32 -17.56 0.69
C ASP A 538 -6.36 -16.54 0.19
N PRO A 539 -6.55 -16.39 -1.13
CA PRO A 539 -7.56 -15.47 -1.69
C PRO A 539 -9.01 -15.88 -1.35
N ALA A 540 -9.25 -17.15 -0.99
CA ALA A 540 -10.58 -17.63 -0.60
C ALA A 540 -10.92 -17.33 0.87
N LYS A 541 -9.91 -17.12 1.69
CA LYS A 541 -10.05 -16.70 3.09
C LYS A 541 -9.51 -15.30 3.20
N ALA A 542 -10.21 -14.28 2.68
CA ALA A 542 -9.91 -12.86 2.80
C ALA A 542 -9.30 -12.57 4.16
N GLY A 543 -7.99 -12.90 4.26
CA GLY A 543 -7.45 -13.48 5.43
C GLY A 543 -6.82 -12.45 6.31
N ASN A 544 -7.00 -12.69 7.53
CA ASN A 544 -6.22 -12.14 8.61
C ASN A 544 -4.76 -12.59 8.45
N PRO A 545 -3.78 -11.75 8.83
CA PRO A 545 -2.38 -12.14 8.83
C PRO A 545 -2.16 -13.40 9.69
N SER A 546 -1.21 -14.19 9.31
CA SER A 546 -0.79 -15.41 10.00
C SER A 546 0.70 -15.37 10.25
N ILE A 547 1.15 -16.16 11.22
CA ILE A 547 2.58 -16.34 11.47
C ILE A 547 3.13 -17.42 10.53
N TRP A 548 4.24 -17.13 9.93
CA TRP A 548 4.98 -17.98 9.00
C TRP A 548 6.42 -18.15 9.46
N THR A 549 7.07 -19.20 9.01
CA THR A 549 8.52 -19.39 9.10
C THR A 549 9.08 -19.79 7.75
N ILE A 550 10.32 -19.39 7.49
CA ILE A 550 11.08 -19.79 6.30
C ILE A 550 12.53 -20.05 6.69
N ASP A 551 13.15 -21.05 6.04
CA ASP A 551 14.57 -21.28 6.19
C ASP A 551 15.37 -20.18 5.52
N VAL A 552 16.44 -19.74 6.14
CA VAL A 552 17.24 -18.61 5.66
C VAL A 552 17.98 -18.89 4.36
N GLU A 553 18.23 -20.14 4.05
CA GLU A 553 18.79 -20.54 2.75
C GLU A 553 17.75 -20.57 1.64
N GLY A 554 16.48 -20.35 1.96
CA GLY A 554 15.35 -20.36 1.04
C GLY A 554 14.54 -21.64 1.13
N GLY A 555 13.57 -21.77 0.27
CA GLY A 555 12.64 -22.90 0.25
C GLY A 555 11.20 -22.47 0.42
N GLU A 556 10.31 -23.42 0.71
CA GLU A 556 8.89 -23.16 0.91
C GLU A 556 8.63 -22.59 2.30
N ALA A 557 7.97 -21.43 2.36
CA ALA A 557 7.56 -20.82 3.62
C ALA A 557 6.43 -21.64 4.26
N ARG A 558 6.57 -21.93 5.55
CA ARG A 558 5.59 -22.71 6.31
C ARG A 558 4.69 -21.81 7.13
N ARG A 559 3.40 -21.86 6.88
CA ARG A 559 2.38 -21.21 7.70
C ARG A 559 2.22 -21.97 9.03
N LEU A 560 2.33 -21.27 10.17
CA LEU A 560 2.24 -21.84 11.50
C LEU A 560 0.86 -21.64 12.12
N THR A 561 0.19 -20.51 11.88
CA THR A 561 -1.13 -20.22 12.43
C THR A 561 -2.21 -20.23 11.34
N THR A 562 -3.39 -20.77 11.70
CA THR A 562 -4.54 -20.93 10.80
C THR A 562 -5.83 -20.36 11.38
N ALA A 563 -5.74 -19.60 12.47
CA ALA A 563 -6.90 -19.01 13.13
C ALA A 563 -7.66 -18.06 12.18
N ALA A 564 -8.97 -17.93 12.39
CA ALA A 564 -9.81 -16.99 11.66
C ALA A 564 -9.55 -15.52 12.07
N THR A 565 -8.65 -15.31 13.04
CA THR A 565 -8.25 -14.01 13.60
C THR A 565 -6.84 -13.65 13.14
N GLY A 566 -6.50 -12.34 13.18
CA GLY A 566 -5.16 -11.90 12.80
C GLY A 566 -4.10 -12.25 13.83
N ASP A 567 -3.01 -12.84 13.37
CA ASP A 567 -1.82 -13.16 14.15
C ASP A 567 -0.63 -12.39 13.56
N VAL A 568 0.02 -11.54 14.37
CA VAL A 568 1.05 -10.58 13.89
C VAL A 568 2.19 -10.44 14.89
N ALA A 569 3.26 -9.76 14.45
CA ALA A 569 4.42 -9.37 15.26
C ALA A 569 5.05 -10.58 16.00
N PRO A 570 5.59 -11.56 15.28
CA PRO A 570 6.22 -12.72 15.91
C PRO A 570 7.52 -12.33 16.61
N SER A 571 7.87 -13.07 17.67
CA SER A 571 9.21 -13.09 18.26
C SER A 571 9.53 -14.50 18.76
N TRP A 572 10.81 -14.84 18.86
CA TRP A 572 11.25 -16.14 19.33
C TRP A 572 11.57 -16.11 20.83
N SER A 573 11.35 -17.25 21.52
CA SER A 573 12.00 -17.49 22.80
C SER A 573 13.50 -17.69 22.62
N HIS A 574 14.31 -17.35 23.62
CA HIS A 574 15.76 -17.52 23.55
C HIS A 574 16.23 -18.95 23.30
N ASP A 575 15.46 -19.92 23.80
CA ASP A 575 15.74 -21.36 23.59
C ASP A 575 15.25 -21.88 22.22
N GLY A 576 14.59 -21.04 21.41
CA GLY A 576 14.06 -21.37 20.09
C GLY A 576 12.85 -22.32 20.10
N ARG A 577 12.29 -22.65 21.28
CA ARG A 577 11.17 -23.60 21.38
C ARG A 577 9.81 -22.97 21.15
N TRP A 578 9.68 -21.65 21.40
CA TRP A 578 8.43 -20.91 21.32
C TRP A 578 8.49 -19.74 20.36
N ILE A 579 7.36 -19.44 19.75
CA ILE A 579 7.11 -18.20 19.04
C ILE A 579 5.99 -17.46 19.77
N TYR A 580 6.25 -16.25 20.23
CA TYR A 580 5.28 -15.30 20.76
C TYR A 580 4.71 -14.50 19.60
N PHE A 581 3.44 -14.10 19.69
CA PHE A 581 2.78 -13.28 18.68
C PHE A 581 1.55 -12.61 19.26
N ALA A 582 1.13 -11.50 18.66
CA ALA A 582 -0.12 -10.85 19.01
C ALA A 582 -1.29 -11.45 18.23
N SER A 583 -2.43 -11.65 18.91
CA SER A 583 -3.63 -12.22 18.31
C SER A 583 -4.92 -11.68 18.93
N THR A 584 -5.96 -11.54 18.10
CA THR A 584 -7.31 -11.15 18.56
C THR A 584 -8.23 -12.34 18.82
N ARG A 585 -7.73 -13.56 18.91
CA ARG A 585 -8.52 -14.80 19.07
C ARG A 585 -9.33 -14.89 20.36
N SER A 586 -8.97 -14.13 21.39
CA SER A 586 -9.72 -13.99 22.65
C SER A 586 -10.78 -12.88 22.63
N GLY A 587 -10.93 -12.15 21.50
CA GLY A 587 -11.80 -10.99 21.39
C GLY A 587 -11.09 -9.66 21.65
N SER A 588 -9.93 -9.66 22.30
CA SER A 588 -9.02 -8.52 22.48
C SER A 588 -7.62 -8.89 21.93
N LEU A 589 -6.82 -7.86 21.65
CA LEU A 589 -5.45 -8.03 21.18
C LEU A 589 -4.56 -8.41 22.36
N GLU A 590 -4.05 -9.65 22.36
CA GLU A 590 -3.27 -10.24 23.44
C GLU A 590 -2.03 -10.95 22.90
N ILE A 591 -1.01 -11.12 23.75
CA ILE A 591 0.14 -11.97 23.44
C ILE A 591 -0.23 -13.44 23.66
N TRP A 592 0.09 -14.23 22.67
CA TRP A 592 -0.01 -15.69 22.65
C TRP A 592 1.35 -16.28 22.37
N LYS A 593 1.58 -17.53 22.77
CA LYS A 593 2.74 -18.31 22.38
C LYS A 593 2.34 -19.68 21.84
N MET A 594 3.14 -20.19 20.92
CA MET A 594 2.98 -21.54 20.39
C MET A 594 4.35 -22.21 20.22
N PRO A 595 4.42 -23.56 20.16
CA PRO A 595 5.66 -24.23 19.81
C PRO A 595 6.19 -23.75 18.45
N ALA A 596 7.50 -23.58 18.34
CA ALA A 596 8.16 -23.11 17.11
C ALA A 596 7.91 -24.02 15.88
N GLN A 597 7.51 -25.26 16.14
CA GLN A 597 7.12 -26.23 15.11
C GLN A 597 5.64 -26.12 14.71
N GLY A 598 4.91 -25.16 15.28
CA GLY A 598 3.46 -25.06 15.17
C GLY A 598 2.72 -25.89 16.20
N GLY A 599 1.42 -25.71 16.31
CA GLY A 599 0.57 -26.41 17.26
C GLY A 599 -0.38 -25.49 18.02
N ALA A 600 -0.90 -25.96 19.15
CA ALA A 600 -1.84 -25.17 19.95
C ALA A 600 -1.18 -23.94 20.57
N ALA A 601 -1.81 -22.78 20.40
CA ALA A 601 -1.35 -21.54 21.01
C ALA A 601 -1.94 -21.38 22.42
N VAL A 602 -1.14 -20.81 23.33
CA VAL A 602 -1.48 -20.54 24.73
C VAL A 602 -1.43 -19.02 24.96
N GLN A 603 -2.47 -18.48 25.59
CA GLN A 603 -2.55 -17.06 25.93
C GLN A 603 -1.58 -16.72 27.07
N VAL A 604 -0.82 -15.62 26.92
CA VAL A 604 0.14 -15.13 27.91
C VAL A 604 -0.40 -13.88 28.63
N THR A 605 -0.92 -12.88 27.90
CA THR A 605 -1.49 -11.66 28.49
C THR A 605 -3.02 -11.70 28.51
N ARG A 606 -3.65 -10.85 29.35
CA ARG A 606 -5.10 -10.75 29.51
C ARG A 606 -5.62 -9.31 29.60
N LYS A 607 -4.71 -8.33 29.63
CA LYS A 607 -5.02 -6.88 29.75
C LYS A 607 -4.46 -6.08 28.59
N GLY A 608 -4.43 -6.69 27.41
CA GLY A 608 -3.84 -6.16 26.18
C GLY A 608 -2.38 -6.58 25.99
N GLY A 609 -1.97 -6.74 24.74
CA GLY A 609 -0.59 -7.05 24.38
C GLY A 609 -0.41 -7.10 22.86
N PHE A 610 0.70 -6.54 22.37
CA PHE A 610 0.95 -6.47 20.92
C PHE A 610 2.31 -7.06 20.54
N GLU A 611 3.41 -6.37 20.71
CA GLU A 611 4.76 -6.82 20.36
C GLU A 611 5.51 -7.19 21.64
N ALA A 612 6.20 -8.32 21.64
CA ALA A 612 6.80 -8.86 22.84
C ALA A 612 8.20 -9.43 22.59
N PHE A 613 9.09 -9.32 23.58
CA PHE A 613 10.43 -9.91 23.57
C PHE A 613 10.73 -10.49 24.96
N GLU A 614 11.40 -11.64 25.00
CA GLU A 614 11.88 -12.18 26.27
C GLU A 614 12.94 -11.29 26.93
N SER A 615 12.93 -11.23 28.25
CA SER A 615 14.03 -10.71 29.06
C SER A 615 15.29 -11.57 28.89
N ALA A 616 16.47 -11.01 29.13
CA ALA A 616 17.75 -11.71 28.92
C ALA A 616 17.86 -13.04 29.68
N ASP A 617 17.17 -13.17 30.82
CA ASP A 617 17.14 -14.39 31.64
C ASP A 617 16.02 -15.36 31.24
N GLY A 618 15.18 -15.03 30.24
CA GLY A 618 14.09 -15.86 29.72
C GLY A 618 12.91 -16.04 30.69
N ARG A 619 12.87 -15.30 31.82
CA ARG A 619 11.83 -15.46 32.84
C ARG A 619 10.58 -14.63 32.54
N ASP A 620 10.81 -13.43 32.02
CA ASP A 620 9.77 -12.45 31.77
C ASP A 620 9.64 -12.17 30.27
N LEU A 621 8.45 -11.75 29.88
CA LEU A 621 8.15 -11.21 28.58
C LEU A 621 7.92 -9.70 28.74
N LEU A 622 8.72 -8.91 28.05
CA LEU A 622 8.56 -7.46 27.94
C LEU A 622 7.69 -7.21 26.69
N TYR A 623 6.71 -6.32 26.80
CA TYR A 623 5.75 -6.09 25.70
C TYR A 623 5.10 -4.72 25.77
N VAL A 624 4.50 -4.28 24.66
CA VAL A 624 3.67 -3.08 24.56
C VAL A 624 2.21 -3.47 24.47
N LYS A 625 1.29 -2.62 24.99
CA LYS A 625 -0.16 -2.90 24.94
C LYS A 625 -0.84 -2.34 23.69
N GLY A 626 -0.25 -1.36 23.08
CA GLY A 626 -0.76 -0.68 21.89
C GLY A 626 -0.54 0.81 21.95
N ARG A 627 -1.00 1.50 20.91
CA ARG A 627 -0.83 2.96 20.72
C ARG A 627 -1.45 3.80 21.83
N GLU A 628 -2.60 3.33 22.34
CA GLU A 628 -3.46 4.10 23.26
C GLU A 628 -3.05 3.90 24.71
N ILE A 629 -2.22 2.91 24.98
CA ILE A 629 -1.65 2.62 26.30
C ILE A 629 -0.13 2.56 26.15
N PRO A 630 0.51 3.73 26.02
CA PRO A 630 1.98 3.78 25.84
C PRO A 630 2.69 3.23 27.07
N GLY A 631 3.93 2.79 26.84
CA GLY A 631 4.77 2.20 27.87
C GLY A 631 5.08 0.73 27.60
N ILE A 632 6.10 0.24 28.29
CA ILE A 632 6.53 -1.16 28.23
C ILE A 632 6.09 -1.85 29.53
N TRP A 633 5.53 -3.04 29.35
CA TRP A 633 4.99 -3.87 30.40
C TRP A 633 5.78 -5.16 30.52
N ARG A 634 5.68 -5.82 31.64
CA ARG A 634 6.33 -7.10 31.94
C ARG A 634 5.29 -8.11 32.44
N VAL A 635 5.42 -9.36 32.00
CA VAL A 635 4.66 -10.51 32.48
C VAL A 635 5.55 -11.74 32.47
N PRO A 636 5.44 -12.67 33.44
CA PRO A 636 6.16 -13.94 33.38
C PRO A 636 5.87 -14.71 32.07
N THR A 637 6.88 -15.38 31.48
CA THR A 637 6.71 -16.11 30.20
C THR A 637 5.66 -17.21 30.27
N GLY A 638 5.29 -17.68 31.47
CA GLY A 638 4.17 -18.59 31.71
C GLY A 638 2.79 -17.92 31.85
N GLY A 639 2.72 -16.58 31.79
CA GLY A 639 1.55 -15.79 32.18
C GLY A 639 1.54 -15.48 33.68
N GLY A 640 0.76 -14.49 34.08
CA GLY A 640 0.68 -14.05 35.48
C GLY A 640 0.31 -12.58 35.62
N GLU A 641 0.87 -11.93 36.65
CA GLU A 641 0.65 -10.51 36.90
C GLU A 641 1.37 -9.64 35.86
N GLU A 642 0.65 -8.72 35.26
CA GLU A 642 1.16 -7.76 34.28
C GLU A 642 1.51 -6.45 34.97
N VAL A 643 2.80 -6.09 35.01
CA VAL A 643 3.29 -4.90 35.68
C VAL A 643 3.94 -3.92 34.70
N PRO A 644 3.79 -2.59 34.87
CA PRO A 644 4.48 -1.60 34.04
C PRO A 644 5.98 -1.58 34.35
N VAL A 645 6.82 -1.44 33.34
CA VAL A 645 8.27 -1.24 33.43
C VAL A 645 8.65 0.22 33.23
N THR A 646 7.97 0.89 32.29
CA THR A 646 8.19 2.32 32.02
C THR A 646 6.93 3.11 32.31
N SER A 647 7.08 4.40 32.65
CA SER A 647 5.94 5.31 32.76
C SER A 647 5.36 5.64 31.39
N ARG A 648 4.08 6.05 31.38
CA ARG A 648 3.29 6.37 30.19
C ARG A 648 3.98 7.37 29.25
N ASP A 649 4.76 8.29 29.80
CA ASP A 649 5.32 9.44 29.09
C ASP A 649 6.68 9.18 28.45
N GLN A 650 7.30 7.99 28.65
CA GLN A 650 8.65 7.70 28.24
C GLN A 650 8.78 7.05 26.87
N VAL A 651 7.76 6.33 26.38
CA VAL A 651 7.83 5.62 25.09
C VAL A 651 6.90 6.29 24.09
N GLY A 652 7.44 7.16 23.25
CA GLY A 652 6.66 7.92 22.26
C GLY A 652 6.32 7.16 20.99
N PHE A 653 7.11 6.15 20.62
CA PHE A 653 6.94 5.35 19.40
C PHE A 653 6.79 3.87 19.77
N TRP A 654 5.57 3.41 19.93
CA TRP A 654 5.18 2.13 20.52
C TRP A 654 5.76 0.87 19.83
N ARG A 655 6.25 0.94 18.60
CA ARG A 655 6.91 -0.15 17.87
C ARG A 655 8.39 0.14 17.58
N CYS A 656 8.95 1.24 18.05
CA CYS A 656 10.36 1.58 17.90
C CYS A 656 11.09 1.28 19.21
N TRP A 657 11.22 -0.01 19.55
CA TRP A 657 11.90 -0.45 20.76
C TRP A 657 12.50 -1.85 20.61
N ARG A 658 13.48 -2.21 21.42
CA ARG A 658 14.15 -3.51 21.41
C ARG A 658 14.73 -3.84 22.79
N VAL A 659 14.65 -5.12 23.18
CA VAL A 659 15.33 -5.65 24.37
C VAL A 659 16.69 -6.20 23.93
N ALA A 660 17.76 -5.69 24.51
CA ALA A 660 19.12 -6.17 24.29
C ALA A 660 20.04 -5.69 25.42
N HIS A 661 21.14 -6.39 25.64
CA HIS A 661 22.25 -5.98 26.55
C HIS A 661 21.82 -5.59 27.98
N GLY A 662 20.82 -6.32 28.54
CA GLY A 662 20.33 -6.08 29.90
C GLY A 662 19.39 -4.87 30.02
N GLY A 663 18.98 -4.26 28.91
CA GLY A 663 18.14 -3.08 28.92
C GLY A 663 17.18 -3.03 27.74
N ILE A 664 16.57 -1.87 27.56
CA ILE A 664 15.59 -1.58 26.52
C ILE A 664 16.05 -0.35 25.74
N TYR A 665 16.28 -0.50 24.45
CA TYR A 665 16.43 0.58 23.50
C TYR A 665 15.06 1.02 23.02
N PHE A 666 14.77 2.31 22.99
CA PHE A 666 13.45 2.81 22.54
C PHE A 666 13.54 4.24 22.02
N ALA A 667 12.59 4.62 21.18
CA ALA A 667 12.44 5.98 20.70
C ALA A 667 11.41 6.75 21.52
N THR A 668 11.74 8.01 21.86
CA THR A 668 10.83 8.95 22.51
C THR A 668 10.46 10.08 21.56
N ALA A 669 9.29 10.69 21.80
CA ALA A 669 8.78 11.81 21.01
C ALA A 669 8.52 13.07 21.87
N THR A 670 9.15 13.18 23.04
CA THR A 670 8.80 14.22 24.02
C THR A 670 9.17 15.63 23.55
N PRO A 671 8.21 16.52 23.27
CA PRO A 671 8.51 17.93 23.01
C PRO A 671 9.15 18.60 24.25
N PRO A 672 10.03 19.62 24.08
CA PRO A 672 10.37 20.31 22.83
C PRO A 672 11.59 19.75 22.08
N ALA A 673 12.24 18.72 22.61
CA ALA A 673 13.56 18.29 22.14
C ALA A 673 13.56 17.44 20.84
N GLY A 674 12.39 17.08 20.31
CA GLY A 674 12.27 16.20 19.15
C GLY A 674 12.47 14.72 19.46
N PRO A 675 12.37 13.83 18.45
CA PRO A 675 12.51 12.39 18.64
C PRO A 675 13.98 12.03 18.92
N ARG A 676 14.19 11.09 19.86
CA ARG A 676 15.50 10.59 20.24
C ARG A 676 15.46 9.10 20.57
N LEU A 677 16.60 8.43 20.45
CA LEU A 677 16.81 7.08 20.94
C LEU A 677 17.39 7.15 22.36
N GLU A 678 16.83 6.32 23.23
CA GLU A 678 17.21 6.19 24.62
C GLU A 678 17.44 4.70 24.97
N PHE A 679 18.25 4.47 26.00
CA PHE A 679 18.48 3.16 26.59
C PHE A 679 18.08 3.18 28.06
N LEU A 680 17.16 2.30 28.43
CA LEU A 680 16.80 2.02 29.82
C LEU A 680 17.55 0.79 30.31
N ASP A 681 18.45 0.96 31.25
CA ASP A 681 19.08 -0.13 31.96
C ASP A 681 18.11 -0.75 32.96
N LEU A 682 17.77 -2.03 32.79
CA LEU A 682 16.78 -2.71 33.62
C LEU A 682 17.25 -3.01 35.03
N ALA A 683 18.55 -3.06 35.29
CA ALA A 683 19.11 -3.32 36.62
C ALA A 683 19.11 -2.08 37.49
N SER A 684 19.50 -0.93 36.94
CA SER A 684 19.58 0.33 37.68
C SER A 684 18.32 1.18 37.55
N GLY A 685 17.49 0.95 36.52
CA GLY A 685 16.36 1.81 36.17
C GLY A 685 16.76 3.15 35.56
N SER A 686 18.06 3.34 35.24
CA SER A 686 18.53 4.58 34.63
C SER A 686 18.24 4.64 33.15
N VAL A 687 17.91 5.85 32.68
CA VAL A 687 17.69 6.13 31.26
C VAL A 687 18.82 6.99 30.73
N GLN A 688 19.44 6.59 29.64
CA GLN A 688 20.52 7.31 28.96
C GLN A 688 20.07 7.68 27.54
N GLU A 689 20.24 8.95 27.15
CA GLU A 689 20.07 9.37 25.75
C GLU A 689 21.25 8.85 24.92
N ILE A 690 20.92 8.20 23.80
CA ILE A 690 21.91 7.67 22.83
C ILE A 690 22.16 8.72 21.74
N VAL A 691 21.07 9.20 21.12
CA VAL A 691 21.16 10.16 20.00
C VAL A 691 19.81 10.81 19.70
N GLN A 692 19.85 12.07 19.28
CA GLN A 692 18.70 12.72 18.67
C GLN A 692 18.51 12.21 17.24
N ILE A 693 17.26 11.84 16.92
CA ILE A 693 16.85 11.37 15.60
C ILE A 693 16.36 12.59 14.82
N PRO A 694 16.98 12.96 13.69
CA PRO A 694 16.60 14.17 12.95
C PRO A 694 15.21 14.08 12.31
N LYS A 695 14.70 12.84 12.14
CA LYS A 695 13.41 12.55 11.57
C LYS A 695 12.69 11.47 12.39
N PRO A 696 11.38 11.60 12.62
CA PRO A 696 10.65 10.61 13.41
C PRO A 696 10.67 9.24 12.71
N PRO A 697 10.81 8.13 13.47
CA PRO A 697 10.57 6.79 12.95
C PRO A 697 9.08 6.60 12.66
N ASP A 698 8.75 5.60 11.85
CA ASP A 698 7.36 5.20 11.66
C ASP A 698 6.78 4.60 12.95
N VAL A 699 5.58 5.02 13.30
CA VAL A 699 4.91 4.56 14.53
C VAL A 699 4.14 3.26 14.35
N THR A 700 4.06 2.74 13.13
CA THR A 700 3.19 1.60 12.79
C THR A 700 3.94 0.30 12.55
N ILE A 701 5.26 0.36 12.40
CA ILE A 701 6.13 -0.78 12.09
C ILE A 701 7.26 -0.93 13.09
N PRO A 702 7.85 -2.12 13.24
CA PRO A 702 9.11 -2.30 13.96
C PRO A 702 10.22 -1.53 13.25
N SER A 703 10.73 -0.49 13.90
CA SER A 703 11.69 0.40 13.24
C SER A 703 13.12 0.23 13.76
N LEU A 704 13.32 -0.50 14.87
CA LEU A 704 14.60 -0.58 15.58
C LEU A 704 15.13 -2.01 15.66
N ALA A 705 16.44 -2.18 15.37
CA ALA A 705 17.18 -3.38 15.69
C ALA A 705 18.51 -3.02 16.36
N VAL A 706 19.05 -3.95 17.16
CA VAL A 706 20.32 -3.82 17.88
C VAL A 706 21.21 -4.99 17.47
N SER A 707 22.46 -4.72 17.13
CA SER A 707 23.41 -5.78 16.80
C SER A 707 23.73 -6.65 18.03
N PRO A 708 24.06 -7.95 17.86
CA PRO A 708 24.37 -8.84 18.97
C PRO A 708 25.56 -8.38 19.84
N ASP A 709 26.48 -7.61 19.29
CA ASP A 709 27.61 -7.04 20.01
C ASP A 709 27.31 -5.67 20.67
N GLY A 710 26.12 -5.12 20.48
CA GLY A 710 25.69 -3.83 21.01
C GLY A 710 26.34 -2.61 20.38
N ARG A 711 27.12 -2.77 19.31
CA ARG A 711 27.89 -1.70 18.69
C ARG A 711 27.20 -1.02 17.51
N SER A 712 26.06 -1.54 17.09
CA SER A 712 25.29 -0.96 15.98
C SER A 712 23.80 -1.02 16.24
N LEU A 713 23.12 0.07 15.91
CA LEU A 713 21.67 0.14 15.87
C LEU A 713 21.23 0.32 14.42
N LEU A 714 20.15 -0.34 14.04
CA LEU A 714 19.44 -0.07 12.79
C LEU A 714 18.14 0.65 13.09
N LEU A 715 17.87 1.71 12.34
CA LEU A 715 16.64 2.47 12.45
C LEU A 715 16.03 2.67 11.08
N ALA A 716 14.80 2.19 10.90
CA ALA A 716 14.00 2.53 9.73
C ALA A 716 13.39 3.92 9.93
N GLN A 717 13.77 4.87 9.07
CA GLN A 717 13.31 6.25 9.14
C GLN A 717 12.96 6.79 7.75
N TYR A 718 12.12 7.82 7.70
CA TYR A 718 11.81 8.50 6.46
C TYR A 718 12.95 9.42 6.02
N ASP A 719 13.54 9.17 4.86
CA ASP A 719 14.46 10.09 4.19
C ASP A 719 13.72 11.23 3.53
N LEU A 720 12.59 10.92 2.93
CA LEU A 720 11.63 11.87 2.44
C LEU A 720 10.26 11.51 3.04
N SER A 721 9.58 12.49 3.61
CA SER A 721 8.22 12.35 4.08
C SER A 721 7.44 13.57 3.63
N GLY A 722 6.53 13.34 2.72
CA GLY A 722 5.73 14.43 2.15
C GLY A 722 4.57 13.90 1.34
N SER A 723 3.69 14.79 0.96
CA SER A 723 2.66 14.48 -0.01
C SER A 723 2.19 15.75 -0.69
N ASN A 724 1.63 15.61 -1.87
CA ASN A 724 0.97 16.70 -2.57
C ASN A 724 -0.37 16.26 -3.15
N ILE A 725 -1.20 17.23 -3.48
CA ILE A 725 -2.49 16.99 -4.10
C ILE A 725 -2.34 17.14 -5.60
N ILE A 726 -2.76 16.10 -6.30
CA ILE A 726 -2.75 16.04 -7.76
C ILE A 726 -4.20 16.08 -8.24
N MET A 727 -4.45 16.78 -9.34
CA MET A 727 -5.73 16.80 -10.02
C MET A 727 -5.58 16.27 -11.45
N VAL A 728 -6.61 15.60 -11.90
CA VAL A 728 -6.75 15.11 -13.26
C VAL A 728 -8.07 15.64 -13.82
N GLU A 729 -8.03 16.25 -14.99
CA GLU A 729 -9.22 16.67 -15.72
C GLU A 729 -9.49 15.70 -16.88
N ARG A 730 -10.74 15.28 -17.04
CA ARG A 730 -11.16 14.63 -18.28
C ARG A 730 -11.24 15.71 -19.37
N PRO A 731 -10.67 15.51 -20.56
CA PRO A 731 -10.94 16.39 -21.68
C PRO A 731 -12.46 16.42 -21.91
N ARG A 732 -13.02 17.59 -22.15
CA ARG A 732 -14.42 17.79 -22.48
C ARG A 732 -14.78 17.12 -23.81
#